data_74d16342b917723e93e9ade92963c8cd
#
_entry.id   74d16342b917723e93e9ade92963c8cd
#
_cell.length_a   1.000
_cell.length_b   1.000
_cell.length_c   1.000
_cell.angle_alpha   90.00
_cell.angle_beta   90.00
_cell.angle_gamma   90.00
#
_symmetry.space_group_name_H-M   'P 1'
#
loop_
_entity.id
_entity.type
_entity.pdbx_description
1 polymer ?
#
loop_
_entity_poly.entity_id
_entity_poly.type
_entity_poly.pdbx_seq_one_letter_code
_entity_poly.pdbx_strand_id
1 'polypeptide(L)'
;MTEEVQGRRRKHLRLWLALAMLVAVLAVLFVPPLVSLRRYKSEITHMMAASLGRPVRLSSVELHLLPWPALVLTDLTVEDDPAYGAEPVLHANTVTASFRLLSLWRGRLEISRISVDEASLNLVRTEQGRWNLDTLFRTATAHGGGALAGSGLNGGLAGGQAGGGKRATPFPYLEATNSRINFKSGAEKLPLSLVNTDLSFWQEEPGKWRIRLRGQPARTDVSLDLADTGEVRLEASVQRAAELREMPVHLDLEWQEAQLGQLARLVIGSDPGWRGDLTGELHLDGTADAARIKTRLRATGVHRAEFAPAAPMDFDAMCGFDYHFSSRALQNLACDSPLGDGRIHLAGDLPGEGGLAHFSVALDRIPVAAGLDALRTVRSGFGPGLEAKGTMSGMIAYAQPVAEQEAGESSAQEKAASGAKQGRSHSAASHADKQPFAKARPATPGPLTGSLAIEGFQLSGDGLSTPIQAPKLTLEPVAAAGQGEPSGRFQSSTSAPALIGSVAIPAGGTNSLTVTCRLTLSGYRVAVRGQASFARARELAHVAGNADAAALDTLAGDPVVVDLRAEGPWLPAQSIPIGNLSPAGALSTLPSADNWPIVLLPATGEAAGDQAARPATDSLSGTVILHNANWKADYLANYVEIAKATLHLDNGEVRWDPVDFSYGPVKGTASLTLPANCDPAQPCLPRFDLHFGDLDASALQAAILGAHEPGTLLTELIARLSPAKPSSAPAWPQLEGTVKADTLILGPVTLRDASATLHVVPTGAEIGGLTGDLLGGSMHGSGTLLTGDKPVYTLETQFEKLNPTAVGQLIGLRWSGGVLNADGKIELSGFADKDLAASAKGTVHLEWRHGAVSGEGGGKSGASAATPETEAVPPAPIPPALVRFDHWTADAEIANGKITLKQNQVQQGSRKRAVEAAVTFGDPPVVRFTVPSQIVAKKR
;
A
#
# COMPACT_ATOMS: atom_id res chain seq x y z
N MET A 1 111.12 -19.21 0.61
CA MET A 1 110.27 -19.47 -0.52
C MET A 1 109.07 -20.47 -0.19
N THR A 2 108.76 -20.72 1.08
CA THR A 2 107.74 -21.74 1.49
C THR A 2 106.51 -21.13 2.13
N GLU A 3 106.54 -19.86 2.59
CA GLU A 3 105.37 -19.23 3.25
C GLU A 3 104.40 -18.52 2.22
N GLU A 4 104.88 -18.12 1.13
CA GLU A 4 104.06 -17.41 0.13
C GLU A 4 103.09 -18.31 -0.68
N VAL A 5 103.42 -19.60 -0.77
CA VAL A 5 102.71 -20.61 -1.53
C VAL A 5 101.44 -21.07 -0.69
N GLN A 6 101.57 -21.12 0.67
CA GLN A 6 100.42 -21.49 1.53
C GLN A 6 99.37 -20.41 1.62
N GLY A 7 99.73 -19.12 1.54
CA GLY A 7 98.80 -18.02 1.60
C GLY A 7 97.89 -17.93 0.31
N ARG A 8 98.45 -18.27 -0.82
CA ARG A 8 97.75 -18.33 -2.11
C ARG A 8 96.71 -19.46 -2.21
N ARG A 9 97.06 -20.66 -1.69
CA ARG A 9 96.13 -21.79 -1.62
C ARG A 9 94.94 -21.53 -0.70
N ARG A 10 95.11 -20.87 0.47
CA ARG A 10 94.05 -20.52 1.36
C ARG A 10 93.15 -19.45 0.80
N LYS A 11 93.61 -18.49 0.00
CA LYS A 11 92.80 -17.48 -0.68
C LYS A 11 91.99 -18.12 -1.82
N HIS A 12 92.57 -19.02 -2.58
CA HIS A 12 91.82 -19.73 -3.64
C HIS A 12 90.82 -20.68 -3.03
N LEU A 13 91.04 -21.35 -1.95
CA LEU A 13 90.10 -22.20 -1.24
C LEU A 13 88.89 -21.38 -0.73
N ARG A 14 89.12 -20.20 -0.15
CA ARG A 14 88.05 -19.29 0.28
C ARG A 14 87.24 -18.76 -0.92
N LEU A 15 87.86 -18.45 -2.01
CA LEU A 15 87.21 -18.01 -3.22
C LEU A 15 86.39 -19.12 -3.86
N TRP A 16 86.89 -20.36 -3.86
CA TRP A 16 86.12 -21.54 -4.31
C TRP A 16 84.96 -21.88 -3.39
N LEU A 17 85.10 -21.73 -2.09
CA LEU A 17 84.04 -21.89 -1.13
C LEU A 17 83.00 -20.77 -1.28
N ALA A 18 83.42 -19.54 -1.50
CA ALA A 18 82.45 -18.43 -1.76
C ALA A 18 81.74 -18.63 -3.12
N LEU A 19 82.46 -19.12 -4.15
CA LEU A 19 81.85 -19.43 -5.45
C LEU A 19 80.90 -20.62 -5.33
N ALA A 20 81.25 -21.67 -4.62
CA ALA A 20 80.38 -22.81 -4.37
C ALA A 20 79.18 -22.44 -3.55
N MET A 21 79.35 -21.55 -2.55
CA MET A 21 78.20 -20.98 -1.79
C MET A 21 77.30 -20.10 -2.67
N LEU A 22 77.88 -19.27 -3.53
CA LEU A 22 77.12 -18.47 -4.50
C LEU A 22 76.37 -19.35 -5.50
N VAL A 23 77.02 -20.39 -6.04
CA VAL A 23 76.40 -21.37 -6.94
C VAL A 23 75.30 -22.14 -6.22
N ALA A 24 75.50 -22.51 -4.94
CA ALA A 24 74.47 -23.14 -4.14
C ALA A 24 73.28 -22.22 -3.88
N VAL A 25 73.56 -20.93 -3.58
CA VAL A 25 72.48 -19.92 -3.39
C VAL A 25 71.76 -19.70 -4.73
N LEU A 26 72.46 -19.57 -5.85
CA LEU A 26 71.87 -19.46 -7.19
C LEU A 26 71.11 -20.74 -7.59
N ALA A 27 71.59 -21.91 -7.26
CA ALA A 27 70.90 -23.18 -7.49
C ALA A 27 69.61 -23.25 -6.64
N VAL A 28 69.64 -22.84 -5.37
CA VAL A 28 68.46 -22.74 -4.51
C VAL A 28 67.47 -21.68 -5.02
N LEU A 29 67.97 -20.63 -5.69
CA LEU A 29 67.10 -19.56 -6.19
C LEU A 29 66.44 -19.88 -7.54
N PHE A 30 67.21 -20.57 -8.45
CA PHE A 30 66.77 -20.76 -9.83
C PHE A 30 66.29 -22.18 -10.18
N VAL A 31 66.66 -23.22 -9.41
CA VAL A 31 66.24 -24.59 -9.71
C VAL A 31 64.78 -24.87 -9.34
N PRO A 32 64.20 -24.35 -8.25
CA PRO A 32 62.83 -24.66 -7.89
C PRO A 32 61.75 -24.12 -8.84
N PRO A 33 61.86 -22.93 -9.41
CA PRO A 33 60.89 -22.48 -10.42
C PRO A 33 61.01 -23.27 -11.76
N LEU A 34 62.13 -23.97 -12.00
CA LEU A 34 62.33 -24.83 -13.17
C LEU A 34 61.78 -26.24 -12.97
N VAL A 35 61.57 -26.69 -11.74
CA VAL A 35 60.92 -27.97 -11.47
C VAL A 35 59.41 -27.76 -11.48
N SER A 36 58.76 -27.90 -12.63
CA SER A 36 57.32 -27.86 -12.75
C SER A 36 56.71 -28.99 -11.92
N LEU A 37 56.04 -28.63 -10.80
CA LEU A 37 55.28 -29.54 -9.94
C LEU A 37 54.03 -30.11 -10.64
N ARG A 38 53.88 -29.85 -11.94
CA ARG A 38 52.80 -30.41 -12.78
C ARG A 38 52.67 -31.93 -12.63
N ARG A 39 53.79 -32.63 -12.37
CA ARG A 39 53.82 -34.07 -12.17
C ARG A 39 53.19 -34.51 -10.84
N TYR A 40 53.16 -33.64 -9.83
CA TYR A 40 52.59 -33.93 -8.51
C TYR A 40 51.18 -33.36 -8.32
N LYS A 41 50.67 -32.61 -9.30
CA LYS A 41 49.34 -32.01 -9.24
C LYS A 41 48.26 -33.05 -8.95
N SER A 42 48.24 -34.18 -9.65
CA SER A 42 47.24 -35.24 -9.46
C SER A 42 47.32 -35.88 -8.08
N GLU A 43 48.55 -36.04 -7.55
CA GLU A 43 48.78 -36.62 -6.24
C GLU A 43 48.33 -35.67 -5.14
N ILE A 44 48.64 -34.39 -5.21
CA ILE A 44 48.19 -33.34 -4.30
C ILE A 44 46.68 -33.26 -4.32
N THR A 45 46.06 -33.24 -5.51
CA THR A 45 44.60 -33.18 -5.68
C THR A 45 43.95 -34.40 -5.02
N HIS A 46 44.52 -35.60 -5.23
CA HIS A 46 43.98 -36.83 -4.65
C HIS A 46 44.14 -36.86 -3.11
N MET A 47 45.25 -36.39 -2.59
CA MET A 47 45.48 -36.30 -1.17
C MET A 47 44.51 -35.32 -0.50
N MET A 48 44.30 -34.15 -1.11
CA MET A 48 43.33 -33.15 -0.63
C MET A 48 41.91 -33.70 -0.67
N ALA A 49 41.52 -34.36 -1.75
CA ALA A 49 40.21 -34.96 -1.89
C ALA A 49 39.96 -36.05 -0.84
N ALA A 50 40.99 -36.89 -0.55
CA ALA A 50 40.90 -37.90 0.46
C ALA A 50 40.80 -37.30 1.89
N SER A 51 41.52 -36.20 2.17
CA SER A 51 41.49 -35.51 3.47
C SER A 51 40.17 -34.77 3.74
N LEU A 52 39.58 -34.16 2.69
CA LEU A 52 38.33 -33.40 2.77
C LEU A 52 37.10 -34.29 2.56
N GLY A 53 37.29 -35.48 2.01
CA GLY A 53 36.18 -36.36 1.64
C GLY A 53 35.33 -35.81 0.50
N ARG A 54 35.90 -34.89 -0.31
CA ARG A 54 35.25 -34.17 -1.38
C ARG A 54 36.14 -34.14 -2.65
N PRO A 55 35.57 -34.14 -3.83
CA PRO A 55 36.34 -33.92 -5.05
C PRO A 55 36.98 -32.54 -5.04
N VAL A 56 38.27 -32.48 -5.37
CA VAL A 56 39.05 -31.24 -5.44
C VAL A 56 39.56 -31.06 -6.85
N ARG A 57 39.50 -29.84 -7.36
CA ARG A 57 40.09 -29.42 -8.63
C ARG A 57 41.02 -28.23 -8.40
N LEU A 58 42.04 -28.10 -9.13
CA LEU A 58 42.98 -26.98 -9.11
C LEU A 58 43.66 -26.80 -10.48
N SER A 59 44.02 -25.57 -10.82
CA SER A 59 44.60 -25.23 -12.11
C SER A 59 46.11 -25.43 -12.14
N SER A 60 46.85 -24.90 -11.15
CA SER A 60 48.31 -25.08 -11.05
C SER A 60 48.79 -25.26 -9.63
N VAL A 61 50.00 -25.81 -9.51
CA VAL A 61 50.72 -25.96 -8.23
C VAL A 61 52.10 -25.44 -8.46
N GLU A 62 52.54 -24.48 -7.66
CA GLU A 62 53.83 -23.83 -7.73
C GLU A 62 54.52 -23.85 -6.36
N LEU A 63 55.83 -24.04 -6.30
CA LEU A 63 56.61 -23.97 -5.10
C LEU A 63 57.44 -22.68 -5.09
N HIS A 64 57.14 -21.80 -4.18
CA HIS A 64 57.90 -20.61 -3.90
C HIS A 64 58.84 -20.85 -2.71
N LEU A 65 60.11 -20.54 -2.87
CA LEU A 65 61.09 -20.72 -1.80
C LEU A 65 61.43 -19.42 -1.08
N LEU A 66 61.26 -18.30 -1.71
CA LEU A 66 61.54 -16.98 -1.16
C LEU A 66 60.26 -16.09 -1.17
N PRO A 67 60.08 -15.25 -0.15
CA PRO A 67 60.89 -15.08 1.08
C PRO A 67 60.75 -16.24 2.07
N TRP A 68 59.70 -17.03 2.01
CA TRP A 68 59.44 -18.22 2.83
C TRP A 68 59.01 -19.38 1.94
N PRO A 69 59.39 -20.60 2.26
CA PRO A 69 58.97 -21.75 1.45
C PRO A 69 57.47 -21.98 1.61
N ALA A 70 56.75 -21.90 0.48
CA ALA A 70 55.33 -22.05 0.38
C ALA A 70 54.93 -22.79 -0.90
N LEU A 71 53.81 -23.54 -0.79
CA LEU A 71 53.11 -24.12 -1.93
C LEU A 71 51.99 -23.21 -2.33
N VAL A 72 51.94 -22.74 -3.54
CA VAL A 72 50.86 -21.91 -4.07
C VAL A 72 50.03 -22.76 -5.02
N LEU A 73 48.71 -22.82 -4.70
CA LEU A 73 47.67 -23.47 -5.47
C LEU A 73 46.81 -22.39 -6.13
N THR A 74 46.55 -22.47 -7.42
CA THR A 74 45.67 -21.51 -8.09
C THR A 74 44.40 -22.19 -8.54
N ASP A 75 43.30 -21.43 -8.45
CA ASP A 75 41.95 -21.82 -8.86
C ASP A 75 41.54 -23.13 -8.19
N LEU A 76 41.61 -23.13 -6.85
CA LEU A 76 41.21 -24.26 -6.04
C LEU A 76 39.67 -24.30 -5.94
N THR A 77 39.09 -25.39 -6.34
CA THR A 77 37.65 -25.67 -6.20
C THR A 77 37.48 -26.98 -5.43
N VAL A 78 36.73 -26.91 -4.34
CA VAL A 78 36.27 -28.06 -3.53
C VAL A 78 34.81 -28.26 -3.82
N GLU A 79 34.49 -29.34 -4.50
CA GLU A 79 33.11 -29.70 -4.85
C GLU A 79 32.30 -30.04 -3.59
N ASP A 80 30.98 -29.83 -3.63
CA ASP A 80 30.11 -30.25 -2.53
C ASP A 80 29.59 -31.69 -2.77
N ASP A 81 28.93 -32.25 -1.75
CA ASP A 81 28.16 -33.48 -1.89
C ASP A 81 26.91 -33.18 -2.74
N PRO A 82 26.58 -34.00 -3.74
CA PRO A 82 25.38 -33.81 -4.55
C PRO A 82 24.07 -33.66 -3.75
N ALA A 83 24.04 -34.11 -2.51
CA ALA A 83 22.90 -33.92 -1.59
C ALA A 83 22.68 -32.45 -1.20
N TYR A 84 23.71 -31.60 -1.35
CA TYR A 84 23.63 -30.16 -1.01
C TYR A 84 23.58 -29.24 -2.24
N GLY A 85 23.60 -29.80 -3.45
CA GLY A 85 23.51 -29.07 -4.68
C GLY A 85 24.71 -29.26 -5.62
N ALA A 86 24.73 -28.55 -6.75
CA ALA A 86 25.75 -28.67 -7.79
C ALA A 86 26.89 -27.64 -7.66
N GLU A 87 26.78 -26.67 -6.78
CA GLU A 87 27.80 -25.64 -6.61
C GLU A 87 28.90 -26.10 -5.64
N PRO A 88 30.17 -25.68 -5.87
CA PRO A 88 31.28 -26.05 -4.97
C PRO A 88 31.08 -25.45 -3.56
N VAL A 89 31.53 -26.18 -2.53
CA VAL A 89 31.51 -25.67 -1.16
C VAL A 89 32.52 -24.54 -0.99
N LEU A 90 33.66 -24.62 -1.68
CA LEU A 90 34.71 -23.62 -1.65
C LEU A 90 35.33 -23.44 -3.04
N HIS A 91 35.43 -22.19 -3.46
CA HIS A 91 36.24 -21.79 -4.60
C HIS A 91 37.21 -20.69 -4.15
N ALA A 92 38.49 -20.80 -4.50
CA ALA A 92 39.48 -19.83 -4.11
C ALA A 92 40.47 -19.58 -5.27
N ASN A 93 40.72 -18.30 -5.55
CA ASN A 93 41.64 -17.92 -6.60
C ASN A 93 43.07 -18.37 -6.27
N THR A 94 43.53 -18.13 -5.05
CA THR A 94 44.89 -18.46 -4.61
C THR A 94 44.87 -19.06 -3.20
N VAL A 95 45.53 -20.20 -3.04
CA VAL A 95 45.75 -20.80 -1.73
C VAL A 95 47.26 -20.99 -1.51
N THR A 96 47.78 -20.36 -0.48
CA THR A 96 49.22 -20.41 -0.12
C THR A 96 49.43 -21.24 1.14
N ALA A 97 50.10 -22.35 1.01
CA ALA A 97 50.47 -23.19 2.14
C ALA A 97 51.96 -22.99 2.53
N SER A 98 52.20 -22.27 3.60
CA SER A 98 53.59 -21.98 4.08
C SER A 98 54.10 -23.08 4.98
N PHE A 99 55.36 -23.45 4.82
CA PHE A 99 56.03 -24.52 5.58
C PHE A 99 56.79 -23.98 6.80
N ARG A 100 56.97 -24.84 7.83
CA ARG A 100 57.80 -24.54 8.99
C ARG A 100 59.27 -24.77 8.66
N LEU A 101 60.07 -23.73 8.68
CA LEU A 101 61.52 -23.83 8.40
C LEU A 101 62.27 -24.84 9.28
N LEU A 102 61.95 -24.90 10.59
CA LEU A 102 62.57 -25.85 11.55
C LEU A 102 62.17 -27.29 11.25
N SER A 103 61.03 -27.57 10.67
CA SER A 103 60.62 -28.93 10.33
C SER A 103 61.30 -29.38 9.01
N LEU A 104 61.49 -28.45 8.05
CA LEU A 104 62.29 -28.75 6.84
C LEU A 104 63.69 -29.12 7.14
N TRP A 105 64.34 -28.45 8.09
CA TRP A 105 65.68 -28.80 8.52
C TRP A 105 65.78 -30.17 9.16
N ARG A 106 64.67 -30.69 9.72
CA ARG A 106 64.55 -32.04 10.27
C ARG A 106 64.04 -33.06 9.23
N GLY A 107 63.93 -32.66 7.96
CA GLY A 107 63.48 -33.54 6.89
C GLY A 107 61.95 -33.83 6.94
N ARG A 108 61.16 -32.97 7.61
CA ARG A 108 59.74 -33.10 7.70
C ARG A 108 59.05 -31.89 7.04
N LEU A 109 57.97 -32.14 6.25
CA LEU A 109 57.12 -31.12 5.66
C LEU A 109 55.94 -30.89 6.63
N GLU A 110 55.99 -29.78 7.38
CA GLU A 110 54.89 -29.36 8.27
C GLU A 110 54.38 -28.01 7.81
N ILE A 111 53.09 -27.91 7.55
CA ILE A 111 52.44 -26.66 7.15
C ILE A 111 52.25 -25.82 8.41
N SER A 112 52.67 -24.57 8.35
CA SER A 112 52.51 -23.60 9.43
C SER A 112 51.29 -22.73 9.27
N ARG A 113 51.00 -22.30 8.01
CA ARG A 113 49.89 -21.41 7.69
C ARG A 113 49.33 -21.80 6.34
N ILE A 114 48.00 -21.72 6.20
CA ILE A 114 47.27 -21.80 4.94
C ILE A 114 46.55 -20.47 4.78
N SER A 115 46.93 -19.71 3.78
CA SER A 115 46.28 -18.44 3.43
C SER A 115 45.50 -18.65 2.16
N VAL A 116 44.23 -18.26 2.20
CA VAL A 116 43.28 -18.35 1.06
C VAL A 116 42.89 -16.94 0.70
N ASP A 117 43.06 -16.57 -0.56
CA ASP A 117 42.76 -15.24 -1.00
C ASP A 117 41.61 -15.28 -2.04
N GLU A 118 40.70 -14.30 -1.93
CA GLU A 118 39.48 -14.19 -2.75
C GLU A 118 38.69 -15.50 -2.80
N ALA A 119 38.39 -16.07 -1.64
CA ALA A 119 37.60 -17.29 -1.58
C ALA A 119 36.09 -17.00 -1.57
N SER A 120 35.34 -17.89 -2.22
CA SER A 120 33.88 -17.97 -2.11
C SER A 120 33.52 -19.26 -1.39
N LEU A 121 32.94 -19.12 -0.20
CA LEU A 121 32.48 -20.23 0.65
C LEU A 121 30.95 -20.30 0.56
N ASN A 122 30.39 -21.43 0.12
CA ASN A 122 28.96 -21.67 0.07
C ASN A 122 28.53 -22.53 1.26
N LEU A 123 27.79 -21.94 2.20
CA LEU A 123 27.19 -22.60 3.35
C LEU A 123 25.78 -23.04 2.98
N VAL A 124 25.57 -24.34 2.83
CA VAL A 124 24.27 -24.91 2.43
C VAL A 124 23.65 -25.65 3.62
N ARG A 125 22.39 -25.31 3.91
CA ARG A 125 21.56 -26.02 4.90
C ARG A 125 20.50 -26.81 4.18
N THR A 126 20.33 -28.09 4.49
CA THR A 126 19.24 -28.90 3.96
C THR A 126 17.92 -28.61 4.68
N GLU A 127 16.80 -29.05 4.09
CA GLU A 127 15.47 -28.99 4.71
C GLU A 127 15.42 -29.70 6.08
N GLN A 128 16.25 -30.75 6.27
CA GLN A 128 16.39 -31.44 7.55
C GLN A 128 17.29 -30.71 8.55
N GLY A 129 17.72 -29.50 8.25
CA GLY A 129 18.55 -28.65 9.14
C GLY A 129 20.03 -28.99 9.19
N ARG A 130 20.55 -29.91 8.36
CA ARG A 130 21.97 -30.29 8.31
C ARG A 130 22.77 -29.34 7.43
N TRP A 131 23.95 -28.95 7.89
CA TRP A 131 24.86 -28.10 7.12
C TRP A 131 25.86 -28.94 6.30
N ASN A 132 26.23 -28.47 5.12
CA ASN A 132 27.23 -29.12 4.28
C ASN A 132 28.61 -29.16 4.95
N LEU A 133 28.91 -28.25 5.87
CA LEU A 133 30.15 -28.26 6.66
C LEU A 133 30.20 -29.41 7.69
N ASP A 134 29.07 -29.93 8.18
CA ASP A 134 29.04 -31.01 9.19
C ASP A 134 29.73 -32.27 8.69
N THR A 135 29.56 -32.65 7.43
CA THR A 135 30.20 -33.79 6.81
C THR A 135 31.68 -33.55 6.55
N LEU A 136 32.00 -32.31 6.11
CA LEU A 136 33.38 -31.90 5.85
C LEU A 136 34.20 -31.87 7.14
N PHE A 137 33.69 -31.31 8.22
CA PHE A 137 34.38 -31.28 9.52
C PHE A 137 34.55 -32.68 10.12
N ARG A 138 33.53 -33.55 10.02
CA ARG A 138 33.66 -34.93 10.50
C ARG A 138 34.73 -35.70 9.73
N THR A 139 34.81 -35.55 8.43
CA THR A 139 35.80 -36.21 7.59
C THR A 139 37.18 -35.66 7.86
N ALA A 140 37.34 -34.31 7.89
CA ALA A 140 38.58 -33.65 8.17
C ALA A 140 39.14 -33.97 9.59
N THR A 141 38.27 -34.03 10.61
CA THR A 141 38.68 -34.37 11.99
C THR A 141 38.96 -35.86 12.15
N ALA A 142 38.25 -36.73 11.44
CA ALA A 142 38.53 -38.19 11.47
C ALA A 142 39.90 -38.52 10.83
N HIS A 143 40.28 -37.81 9.79
CA HIS A 143 41.55 -37.98 9.08
C HIS A 143 42.68 -37.05 9.61
N GLY A 144 42.32 -35.92 10.23
CA GLY A 144 43.26 -34.88 10.68
C GLY A 144 44.18 -35.27 11.82
N GLY A 145 43.97 -36.40 12.47
CA GLY A 145 44.89 -36.94 13.45
C GLY A 145 46.15 -37.61 12.83
N GLY A 146 46.16 -37.84 11.53
CA GLY A 146 47.27 -38.60 10.92
C GLY A 146 47.66 -38.23 9.48
N ALA A 147 46.70 -37.68 8.65
CA ALA A 147 46.92 -37.61 7.20
C ALA A 147 47.71 -36.40 6.69
N LEU A 148 47.63 -35.23 7.31
CA LEU A 148 48.48 -34.09 6.99
C LEU A 148 49.87 -34.13 7.60
N ALA A 149 50.07 -35.08 8.53
CA ALA A 149 51.34 -35.22 9.28
C ALA A 149 52.22 -36.39 8.79
N GLY A 150 51.77 -37.19 7.85
CA GLY A 150 52.43 -38.48 7.56
C GLY A 150 52.79 -38.84 6.11
N SER A 151 52.43 -38.01 5.11
CA SER A 151 52.87 -38.25 3.72
C SER A 151 54.23 -37.62 3.43
N GLY A 152 55.23 -38.07 4.17
CA GLY A 152 56.60 -37.93 3.70
C GLY A 152 56.75 -38.70 2.41
N LEU A 153 57.32 -38.09 1.38
CA LEU A 153 57.69 -38.63 0.06
C LEU A 153 58.62 -39.85 0.08
N ASN A 154 58.58 -40.67 1.14
CA ASN A 154 59.35 -41.91 1.28
C ASN A 154 58.43 -43.08 1.61
N GLY A 155 57.62 -43.52 0.65
CA GLY A 155 57.00 -44.83 0.63
C GLY A 155 58.04 -45.90 0.30
N GLY A 156 58.76 -46.39 1.31
CA GLY A 156 59.69 -47.47 1.16
C GLY A 156 59.84 -48.22 2.47
N LEU A 157 59.21 -49.41 2.54
CA LEU A 157 59.61 -50.59 3.34
C LEU A 157 60.17 -50.36 4.77
N ALA A 158 59.36 -50.48 5.80
CA ALA A 158 59.67 -51.23 6.98
C ALA A 158 58.44 -51.39 7.87
N GLY A 159 57.96 -52.63 8.01
CA GLY A 159 57.13 -53.08 9.11
C GLY A 159 57.96 -53.04 10.40
N GLY A 160 57.39 -52.51 11.48
CA GLY A 160 58.10 -52.51 12.74
C GLY A 160 57.35 -51.71 13.80
N GLN A 161 56.63 -52.43 14.66
CA GLN A 161 56.29 -52.24 16.07
C GLN A 161 55.84 -50.87 16.60
N ALA A 162 54.66 -50.89 17.18
CA ALA A 162 54.06 -49.89 18.08
C ALA A 162 55.02 -49.62 19.29
N GLY A 163 55.24 -48.33 19.55
CA GLY A 163 55.87 -47.93 20.80
C GLY A 163 56.64 -46.60 20.69
N GLY A 164 55.96 -45.48 20.88
CA GLY A 164 56.62 -44.18 20.98
C GLY A 164 55.58 -43.05 20.68
N GLY A 165 55.20 -42.30 21.71
CA GLY A 165 54.25 -41.20 21.61
C GLY A 165 54.57 -40.27 20.46
N LYS A 166 53.84 -40.41 19.35
CA LYS A 166 53.86 -39.45 18.24
C LYS A 166 53.36 -38.12 18.78
N ARG A 167 54.24 -37.16 18.99
CA ARG A 167 53.85 -35.78 19.24
C ARG A 167 52.91 -35.36 18.09
N ALA A 168 51.65 -35.07 18.42
CA ALA A 168 50.71 -34.56 17.46
C ALA A 168 51.31 -33.32 16.77
N THR A 169 51.26 -33.28 15.45
CA THR A 169 51.67 -32.10 14.71
C THR A 169 50.70 -30.96 15.03
N PRO A 170 51.20 -29.78 15.38
CA PRO A 170 50.32 -28.65 15.68
C PRO A 170 49.50 -28.26 14.44
N PHE A 171 48.21 -27.99 14.63
CA PHE A 171 47.30 -27.56 13.61
C PHE A 171 47.80 -26.27 12.91
N PRO A 172 47.72 -26.14 11.58
CA PRO A 172 48.17 -24.94 10.89
C PRO A 172 47.23 -23.76 11.18
N TYR A 173 47.76 -22.55 11.13
CA TYR A 173 46.99 -21.33 11.14
C TYR A 173 46.27 -21.20 9.76
N LEU A 174 44.95 -21.16 9.74
CA LEU A 174 44.16 -20.96 8.57
C LEU A 174 43.70 -19.50 8.52
N GLU A 175 43.85 -18.85 7.38
CA GLU A 175 43.31 -17.53 7.13
C GLU A 175 42.68 -17.43 5.75
N ALA A 176 41.64 -16.66 5.64
CA ALA A 176 41.05 -16.27 4.38
C ALA A 176 40.92 -14.74 4.36
N THR A 177 41.34 -14.12 3.26
CA THR A 177 41.32 -12.67 3.08
C THR A 177 40.46 -12.30 1.90
N ASN A 178 39.81 -11.13 1.99
CA ASN A 178 38.96 -10.59 0.92
C ASN A 178 37.96 -11.63 0.35
N SER A 179 37.41 -12.44 1.22
CA SER A 179 36.59 -13.59 0.87
C SER A 179 35.10 -13.27 0.92
N ARG A 180 34.30 -14.19 0.41
CA ARG A 180 32.84 -14.09 0.43
C ARG A 180 32.25 -15.36 1.02
N ILE A 181 31.28 -15.18 1.93
CA ILE A 181 30.49 -16.27 2.50
C ILE A 181 29.05 -16.13 2.02
N ASN A 182 28.54 -17.13 1.28
CA ASN A 182 27.18 -17.17 0.80
C ASN A 182 26.36 -18.16 1.64
N PHE A 183 25.15 -17.77 1.99
CA PHE A 183 24.21 -18.62 2.69
C PHE A 183 23.18 -19.17 1.71
N LYS A 184 22.88 -20.47 1.80
CA LYS A 184 21.93 -21.17 0.95
C LYS A 184 21.00 -22.05 1.78
N SER A 185 19.73 -22.12 1.40
CA SER A 185 18.77 -23.08 1.92
C SER A 185 18.37 -24.03 0.81
N GLY A 186 18.76 -25.29 0.91
CA GLY A 186 18.57 -26.29 -0.14
C GLY A 186 19.26 -25.88 -1.45
N ALA A 187 18.55 -25.97 -2.57
CA ALA A 187 19.06 -25.57 -3.88
C ALA A 187 19.02 -24.05 -4.12
N GLU A 188 18.27 -23.29 -3.30
CA GLU A 188 18.11 -21.86 -3.44
C GLU A 188 19.18 -21.10 -2.65
N LYS A 189 19.75 -20.06 -3.27
CA LYS A 189 20.67 -19.17 -2.61
C LYS A 189 19.87 -18.14 -1.83
N LEU A 190 20.12 -18.02 -0.51
CA LEU A 190 19.61 -16.91 0.26
C LEU A 190 20.19 -15.59 -0.28
N PRO A 191 19.43 -14.49 -0.28
CA PRO A 191 19.91 -13.21 -0.78
C PRO A 191 21.05 -12.62 0.07
N LEU A 192 21.32 -13.17 1.25
CA LEU A 192 22.31 -12.69 2.21
C LEU A 192 23.69 -13.33 1.99
N SER A 193 24.72 -12.49 2.07
CA SER A 193 26.13 -12.88 2.00
C SER A 193 26.94 -12.01 2.94
N LEU A 194 28.12 -12.50 3.37
CA LEU A 194 29.17 -11.66 3.93
C LEU A 194 30.22 -11.46 2.83
N VAL A 195 30.58 -10.22 2.58
CA VAL A 195 31.60 -9.84 1.59
C VAL A 195 32.77 -9.14 2.27
N ASN A 196 33.88 -8.97 1.58
CA ASN A 196 35.10 -8.39 2.15
C ASN A 196 35.48 -9.08 3.46
N THR A 197 35.34 -10.43 3.47
CA THR A 197 35.42 -11.21 4.69
C THR A 197 36.86 -11.69 4.93
N ASP A 198 37.38 -11.35 6.11
CA ASP A 198 38.61 -11.90 6.64
C ASP A 198 38.28 -12.92 7.71
N LEU A 199 38.72 -14.13 7.55
CA LEU A 199 38.50 -15.24 8.46
C LEU A 199 39.85 -15.79 8.93
N SER A 200 40.01 -16.00 10.23
CA SER A 200 41.17 -16.69 10.80
C SER A 200 40.69 -17.81 11.73
N PHE A 201 41.34 -18.96 11.61
CA PHE A 201 41.05 -20.15 12.42
C PHE A 201 42.36 -20.81 12.84
N TRP A 202 42.56 -20.99 14.17
CA TRP A 202 43.77 -21.56 14.71
C TRP A 202 43.52 -22.31 15.97
N GLN A 203 44.46 -23.19 16.34
CA GLN A 203 44.47 -23.92 17.57
C GLN A 203 45.23 -23.13 18.61
N GLU A 204 44.58 -22.71 19.73
CA GLU A 204 45.19 -21.97 20.81
C GLU A 204 45.90 -22.95 21.75
N GLU A 205 45.19 -24.02 22.15
CA GLU A 205 45.64 -25.11 22.98
C GLU A 205 45.23 -26.45 22.37
N PRO A 206 45.84 -27.56 22.73
CA PRO A 206 45.39 -28.88 22.26
C PRO A 206 43.92 -29.12 22.57
N GLY A 207 43.08 -29.17 21.52
CA GLY A 207 41.66 -29.38 21.64
C GLY A 207 40.83 -28.10 21.78
N LYS A 208 41.47 -26.92 21.79
CA LYS A 208 40.80 -25.63 21.81
C LYS A 208 41.15 -24.81 20.57
N TRP A 209 40.14 -24.41 19.81
CA TRP A 209 40.29 -23.60 18.60
C TRP A 209 39.69 -22.23 18.79
N ARG A 210 40.30 -21.27 18.10
CA ARG A 210 39.76 -19.91 17.96
C ARG A 210 39.41 -19.62 16.51
N ILE A 211 38.33 -18.85 16.38
CA ILE A 211 37.84 -18.34 15.13
C ILE A 211 37.74 -16.82 15.27
N ARG A 212 38.25 -16.09 14.29
CA ARG A 212 38.02 -14.67 14.17
C ARG A 212 37.52 -14.40 12.75
N LEU A 213 36.40 -13.68 12.65
CA LEU A 213 35.83 -13.30 11.39
C LEU A 213 35.50 -11.81 11.41
N ARG A 214 35.76 -11.13 10.31
CA ARG A 214 35.39 -9.75 10.06
C ARG A 214 34.80 -9.67 8.65
N GLY A 215 33.67 -9.01 8.45
CA GLY A 215 33.06 -8.93 7.14
C GLY A 215 31.87 -7.97 7.10
N GLN A 216 31.45 -7.63 5.89
CA GLN A 216 30.33 -6.73 5.65
C GLN A 216 29.11 -7.51 5.18
N PRO A 217 27.95 -7.36 5.84
CA PRO A 217 26.70 -7.94 5.36
C PRO A 217 26.31 -7.35 4.01
N ALA A 218 25.93 -8.19 3.06
CA ALA A 218 25.50 -7.81 1.74
C ALA A 218 24.29 -8.63 1.31
N ARG A 219 23.52 -8.07 0.40
CA ARG A 219 22.38 -8.73 -0.23
C ARG A 219 22.57 -8.73 -1.74
N THR A 220 22.30 -9.86 -2.40
CA THR A 220 22.64 -10.05 -3.81
C THR A 220 21.57 -9.61 -4.80
N ASP A 221 20.34 -9.45 -4.33
CA ASP A 221 19.14 -9.11 -5.11
C ASP A 221 18.76 -7.62 -5.03
N VAL A 222 19.42 -6.85 -4.17
CA VAL A 222 19.18 -5.41 -3.95
C VAL A 222 20.49 -4.64 -3.99
N SER A 223 20.48 -3.44 -4.57
CA SER A 223 21.62 -2.52 -4.50
C SER A 223 21.72 -1.93 -3.09
N LEU A 224 22.85 -2.16 -2.42
CA LEU A 224 23.19 -1.65 -1.10
C LEU A 224 24.44 -0.78 -1.19
N ASP A 225 24.51 0.25 -0.37
CA ASP A 225 25.77 0.90 -0.05
C ASP A 225 26.45 0.06 1.03
N LEU A 226 27.53 -0.64 0.66
CA LEU A 226 28.25 -1.54 1.56
C LEU A 226 28.89 -0.80 2.74
N ALA A 227 29.26 0.47 2.57
CA ALA A 227 29.83 1.26 3.65
C ALA A 227 28.83 1.43 4.81
N ASP A 228 27.55 1.56 4.46
CA ASP A 228 26.47 1.81 5.41
C ASP A 228 25.82 0.54 5.96
N THR A 229 26.18 -0.66 5.46
CA THR A 229 25.68 -1.94 6.04
C THR A 229 26.39 -2.31 7.33
N GLY A 230 27.47 -1.60 7.64
CA GLY A 230 28.28 -1.83 8.81
C GLY A 230 29.22 -3.01 8.68
N GLU A 231 29.95 -3.24 9.75
CA GLU A 231 30.92 -4.31 9.84
C GLU A 231 30.55 -5.28 10.96
N VAL A 232 30.52 -6.55 10.64
CA VAL A 232 30.35 -7.65 11.61
C VAL A 232 31.71 -8.20 11.99
N ARG A 233 32.01 -8.23 13.28
CA ARG A 233 33.16 -8.85 13.87
C ARG A 233 32.72 -10.01 14.77
N LEU A 234 33.30 -11.16 14.57
CA LEU A 234 33.02 -12.34 15.37
C LEU A 234 34.30 -12.94 15.89
N GLU A 235 34.37 -13.15 17.20
CA GLU A 235 35.38 -13.95 17.85
C GLU A 235 34.73 -15.15 18.51
N ALA A 236 35.20 -16.35 18.22
CA ALA A 236 34.68 -17.55 18.84
C ALA A 236 35.81 -18.47 19.33
N SER A 237 35.51 -19.17 20.40
CA SER A 237 36.36 -20.27 20.86
C SER A 237 35.51 -21.55 20.98
N VAL A 238 36.06 -22.65 20.50
CA VAL A 238 35.44 -23.96 20.51
C VAL A 238 36.36 -24.96 21.14
N GLN A 239 35.86 -25.74 22.11
CA GLN A 239 36.64 -26.75 22.77
C GLN A 239 36.13 -28.14 22.38
N ARG A 240 37.07 -29.07 22.16
CA ARG A 240 36.76 -30.46 21.79
C ARG A 240 36.03 -31.17 22.91
N ALA A 241 34.92 -31.82 22.59
CA ALA A 241 34.21 -32.74 23.48
C ALA A 241 34.10 -34.12 22.82
N ALA A 242 33.50 -35.07 23.54
CA ALA A 242 33.25 -36.44 23.03
C ALA A 242 32.30 -36.42 21.84
N GLU A 243 31.26 -35.63 21.94
CA GLU A 243 30.25 -35.40 20.87
C GLU A 243 30.27 -33.94 20.38
N LEU A 244 29.94 -33.73 19.14
CA LEU A 244 29.87 -32.39 18.55
C LEU A 244 28.84 -31.49 19.25
N ARG A 245 27.75 -32.07 19.75
CA ARG A 245 26.68 -31.33 20.46
C ARG A 245 27.11 -30.81 21.82
N GLU A 246 28.05 -31.52 22.46
CA GLU A 246 28.59 -31.21 23.80
C GLU A 246 29.79 -30.24 23.73
N MET A 247 30.24 -29.87 22.52
CA MET A 247 31.40 -28.98 22.38
C MET A 247 31.11 -27.62 23.02
N PRO A 248 31.92 -27.20 24.04
CA PRO A 248 31.79 -25.87 24.59
C PRO A 248 32.12 -24.83 23.53
N VAL A 249 31.21 -23.86 23.36
CA VAL A 249 31.35 -22.75 22.45
C VAL A 249 31.20 -21.45 23.22
N HIS A 250 32.15 -20.57 23.04
CA HIS A 250 32.05 -19.17 23.46
C HIS A 250 32.19 -18.31 22.22
N LEU A 251 31.22 -17.37 22.01
CA LEU A 251 31.16 -16.53 20.83
C LEU A 251 30.82 -15.12 21.24
N ASP A 252 31.60 -14.17 20.75
CA ASP A 252 31.38 -12.74 20.83
C ASP A 252 31.20 -12.22 19.41
N LEU A 253 30.06 -11.55 19.16
CA LEU A 253 29.76 -10.93 17.89
C LEU A 253 29.45 -9.46 18.14
N GLU A 254 30.07 -8.61 17.36
CA GLU A 254 29.80 -7.17 17.30
C GLU A 254 29.42 -6.77 15.89
N TRP A 255 28.37 -5.96 15.79
CA TRP A 255 27.97 -5.33 14.55
C TRP A 255 28.01 -3.81 14.73
N GLN A 256 28.86 -3.13 14.02
CA GLN A 256 29.17 -1.72 14.21
C GLN A 256 28.90 -0.93 12.91
N GLU A 257 28.63 0.37 13.05
CA GLU A 257 28.50 1.32 11.94
C GLU A 257 27.40 0.96 10.92
N ALA A 258 26.32 0.29 11.33
CA ALA A 258 25.20 -0.02 10.46
C ALA A 258 24.16 1.13 10.47
N GLN A 259 23.69 1.50 9.28
CA GLN A 259 22.61 2.46 9.09
C GLN A 259 21.25 1.74 9.04
N LEU A 260 20.24 2.19 9.78
CA LEU A 260 18.93 1.55 9.85
C LEU A 260 18.26 1.41 8.46
N GLY A 261 18.41 2.39 7.58
CA GLY A 261 17.87 2.32 6.22
C GLY A 261 18.51 1.23 5.39
N GLN A 262 19.82 1.04 5.50
CA GLN A 262 20.55 -0.03 4.80
C GLN A 262 20.29 -1.39 5.43
N LEU A 263 20.17 -1.44 6.77
CA LEU A 263 19.77 -2.66 7.47
C LEU A 263 18.37 -3.10 7.02
N ALA A 264 17.43 -2.18 6.89
CA ALA A 264 16.09 -2.48 6.40
C ALA A 264 16.14 -3.04 4.97
N ARG A 265 16.93 -2.43 4.07
CA ARG A 265 17.16 -2.99 2.73
C ARG A 265 17.80 -4.37 2.78
N LEU A 266 18.76 -4.59 3.68
CA LEU A 266 19.41 -5.87 3.85
C LEU A 266 18.41 -6.96 4.29
N VAL A 267 17.53 -6.66 5.24
CA VAL A 267 16.59 -7.63 5.83
C VAL A 267 15.32 -7.74 5.01
N ILE A 268 14.67 -6.60 4.72
CA ILE A 268 13.34 -6.54 4.09
C ILE A 268 13.43 -6.49 2.56
N GLY A 269 14.55 -5.99 2.01
CA GLY A 269 14.74 -5.79 0.58
C GLY A 269 14.37 -4.41 0.07
N SER A 270 13.85 -3.52 0.92
CA SER A 270 13.42 -2.18 0.57
C SER A 270 13.72 -1.21 1.71
N ASP A 271 13.76 0.08 1.42
CA ASP A 271 13.97 1.13 2.42
C ASP A 271 12.63 1.69 2.88
N PRO A 272 12.15 1.38 4.09
CA PRO A 272 10.93 1.94 4.64
C PRO A 272 11.08 3.39 5.12
N GLY A 273 12.22 4.03 4.88
CA GLY A 273 12.50 5.39 5.26
C GLY A 273 13.09 5.55 6.66
N TRP A 274 13.51 4.48 7.33
CA TRP A 274 14.17 4.56 8.63
C TRP A 274 15.60 5.10 8.52
N ARG A 275 15.99 5.91 9.49
CA ARG A 275 17.32 6.53 9.61
C ARG A 275 17.79 6.40 11.05
N GLY A 276 19.10 6.48 11.26
CA GLY A 276 19.78 6.31 12.54
C GLY A 276 20.87 5.26 12.47
N ASP A 277 21.76 5.27 13.48
CA ASP A 277 22.89 4.36 13.58
C ASP A 277 22.53 3.16 14.45
N LEU A 278 22.96 1.97 14.04
CA LEU A 278 22.75 0.73 14.76
C LEU A 278 24.08 0.10 15.17
N THR A 279 24.16 -0.33 16.43
CA THR A 279 25.21 -1.22 16.93
C THR A 279 24.58 -2.41 17.63
N GLY A 280 25.15 -3.60 17.41
CA GLY A 280 24.69 -4.84 18.01
C GLY A 280 25.84 -5.60 18.67
N GLU A 281 25.61 -6.12 19.85
CA GLU A 281 26.54 -7.00 20.55
C GLU A 281 25.82 -8.30 20.90
N LEU A 282 26.47 -9.44 20.72
CA LEU A 282 25.95 -10.74 21.11
C LEU A 282 27.05 -11.56 21.76
N HIS A 283 26.76 -12.04 22.95
CA HIS A 283 27.63 -12.97 23.70
C HIS A 283 26.91 -14.31 23.84
N LEU A 284 27.53 -15.38 23.41
CA LEU A 284 27.01 -16.73 23.52
C LEU A 284 27.96 -17.61 24.30
N ASP A 285 27.46 -18.22 25.36
CA ASP A 285 28.17 -19.18 26.21
C ASP A 285 27.35 -20.47 26.35
N GLY A 286 27.93 -21.59 25.98
CA GLY A 286 27.23 -22.86 26.09
C GLY A 286 27.86 -23.98 25.29
N THR A 287 27.01 -24.81 24.75
CA THR A 287 27.40 -25.92 23.87
C THR A 287 26.73 -25.73 22.48
N ALA A 288 27.13 -26.56 21.52
CA ALA A 288 26.47 -26.60 20.20
C ALA A 288 25.02 -27.07 20.28
N ASP A 289 24.51 -27.59 21.38
CA ASP A 289 23.13 -27.99 21.61
C ASP A 289 22.34 -26.91 22.36
N ALA A 290 22.91 -26.30 23.39
CA ALA A 290 22.25 -25.29 24.22
C ALA A 290 23.20 -24.21 24.67
N ALA A 291 22.82 -22.96 24.51
CA ALA A 291 23.66 -21.83 24.90
C ALA A 291 22.86 -20.73 25.59
N ARG A 292 23.49 -20.06 26.52
CA ARG A 292 23.02 -18.79 27.08
C ARG A 292 23.49 -17.67 26.19
N ILE A 293 22.54 -16.87 25.75
CA ILE A 293 22.79 -15.76 24.86
C ILE A 293 22.43 -14.45 25.56
N LYS A 294 23.35 -13.49 25.50
CA LYS A 294 23.12 -12.11 25.91
C LYS A 294 23.30 -11.22 24.69
N THR A 295 22.35 -10.33 24.45
CA THR A 295 22.41 -9.38 23.33
C THR A 295 22.21 -7.97 23.83
N ARG A 296 22.88 -7.05 23.20
CA ARG A 296 22.64 -5.62 23.34
C ARG A 296 22.46 -5.02 21.96
N LEU A 297 21.31 -4.38 21.72
CA LEU A 297 21.01 -3.69 20.48
C LEU A 297 20.81 -2.22 20.80
N ARG A 298 21.69 -1.38 20.30
CA ARG A 298 21.61 0.07 20.44
C ARG A 298 21.32 0.70 19.09
N ALA A 299 20.25 1.49 19.03
CA ALA A 299 19.94 2.32 17.87
C ALA A 299 19.89 3.77 18.34
N THR A 300 20.61 4.67 17.68
CA THR A 300 20.71 6.08 18.06
C THR A 300 20.22 6.99 16.94
N GLY A 301 19.58 8.12 17.33
CA GLY A 301 19.05 9.08 16.38
C GLY A 301 17.96 8.50 15.48
N VAL A 302 17.15 7.57 15.98
CA VAL A 302 16.13 6.87 15.17
C VAL A 302 15.03 7.84 14.74
N HIS A 303 14.84 7.97 13.44
CA HIS A 303 13.81 8.81 12.85
C HIS A 303 13.42 8.28 11.48
N ARG A 304 12.39 8.87 10.88
CA ARG A 304 12.06 8.63 9.47
C ARG A 304 12.61 9.74 8.59
N ALA A 305 12.82 9.44 7.32
CA ALA A 305 13.28 10.44 6.34
C ALA A 305 12.33 11.66 6.28
N GLU A 306 11.01 11.41 6.47
CA GLU A 306 9.96 12.43 6.44
C GLU A 306 9.61 13.02 7.83
N PHE A 307 10.13 12.44 8.91
CA PHE A 307 9.80 12.87 10.28
C PHE A 307 11.00 12.72 11.20
N ALA A 308 11.44 13.83 11.79
CA ALA A 308 12.42 13.85 12.86
C ALA A 308 11.71 14.22 14.18
N PRO A 309 11.80 13.38 15.23
CA PRO A 309 11.22 13.69 16.53
C PRO A 309 11.92 14.92 17.17
N ALA A 310 11.21 15.63 18.04
CA ALA A 310 11.75 16.81 18.74
C ALA A 310 12.92 16.45 19.68
N ALA A 311 12.92 15.24 20.23
CA ALA A 311 14.02 14.69 21.02
C ALA A 311 14.62 13.49 20.27
N PRO A 312 15.95 13.26 20.33
CA PRO A 312 16.55 12.07 19.76
C PRO A 312 15.89 10.82 20.31
N MET A 313 15.53 9.91 19.42
CA MET A 313 14.92 8.65 19.79
C MET A 313 15.99 7.57 19.77
N ASP A 314 16.44 7.19 20.97
CA ASP A 314 17.48 6.19 21.16
C ASP A 314 16.87 4.95 21.82
N PHE A 315 17.25 3.78 21.32
CA PHE A 315 16.90 2.49 21.89
C PHE A 315 18.17 1.80 22.35
N ASP A 316 18.16 1.22 23.53
CA ASP A 316 19.26 0.41 24.08
C ASP A 316 18.66 -0.84 24.72
N ALA A 317 18.33 -1.82 23.90
CA ALA A 317 17.70 -3.05 24.34
C ALA A 317 18.77 -4.06 24.78
N MET A 318 18.68 -4.53 26.01
CA MET A 318 19.50 -5.61 26.55
C MET A 318 18.63 -6.83 26.77
N CYS A 319 18.97 -7.94 26.12
CA CYS A 319 18.24 -9.19 26.24
C CYS A 319 19.16 -10.32 26.72
N GLY A 320 18.62 -11.21 27.55
CA GLY A 320 19.25 -12.46 27.93
C GLY A 320 18.26 -13.61 27.77
N PHE A 321 18.74 -14.75 27.28
CA PHE A 321 17.90 -15.94 27.08
C PHE A 321 18.76 -17.21 26.97
N ASP A 322 18.16 -18.36 27.26
CA ASP A 322 18.74 -19.67 27.00
C ASP A 322 18.13 -20.23 25.72
N TYR A 323 18.99 -20.58 24.74
CA TYR A 323 18.56 -21.08 23.44
C TYR A 323 18.99 -22.52 23.22
N HIS A 324 18.06 -23.39 22.86
CA HIS A 324 18.29 -24.80 22.52
C HIS A 324 18.23 -25.00 21.02
N PHE A 325 19.37 -25.22 20.38
CA PHE A 325 19.50 -25.30 18.92
C PHE A 325 18.77 -26.49 18.30
N SER A 326 18.73 -27.62 19.04
CA SER A 326 18.08 -28.86 18.58
C SER A 326 16.56 -28.77 18.56
N SER A 327 15.95 -28.20 19.61
CA SER A 327 14.51 -28.00 19.74
C SER A 327 14.04 -26.64 19.28
N ARG A 328 14.96 -25.71 18.95
CA ARG A 328 14.66 -24.29 18.63
C ARG A 328 13.90 -23.59 19.76
N ALA A 329 14.06 -24.04 20.98
CA ALA A 329 13.40 -23.45 22.13
C ALA A 329 14.21 -22.27 22.66
N LEU A 330 13.53 -21.19 22.99
CA LEU A 330 14.04 -20.02 23.67
C LEU A 330 13.39 -19.98 25.05
N GLN A 331 14.19 -19.99 26.10
CA GLN A 331 13.74 -20.03 27.50
C GLN A 331 14.33 -18.87 28.27
N ASN A 332 13.64 -18.45 29.32
CA ASN A 332 14.11 -17.41 30.22
C ASN A 332 14.45 -16.10 29.51
N LEU A 333 13.71 -15.75 28.43
CA LEU A 333 13.87 -14.48 27.77
C LEU A 333 13.58 -13.35 28.76
N ALA A 334 14.51 -12.43 28.88
CA ALA A 334 14.36 -11.20 29.63
C ALA A 334 15.05 -10.09 28.84
N CYS A 335 14.26 -9.10 28.41
CA CYS A 335 14.75 -7.92 27.71
C CYS A 335 14.34 -6.66 28.46
N ASP A 336 15.26 -5.72 28.53
CA ASP A 336 15.06 -4.40 29.10
C ASP A 336 15.47 -3.34 28.08
N SER A 337 14.61 -2.36 27.84
CA SER A 337 14.91 -1.23 26.98
C SER A 337 14.35 0.06 27.57
N PRO A 338 15.13 1.14 27.69
CA PRO A 338 14.61 2.46 27.98
C PRO A 338 13.80 2.97 26.78
N LEU A 339 12.76 3.74 27.04
CA LEU A 339 12.03 4.52 26.05
C LEU A 339 11.62 5.86 26.70
N GLY A 340 12.27 6.94 26.31
CA GLY A 340 12.20 8.21 27.03
C GLY A 340 12.66 8.05 28.48
N ASP A 341 11.89 8.56 29.45
CA ASP A 341 12.18 8.41 30.89
C ASP A 341 11.65 7.10 31.49
N GLY A 342 10.98 6.27 30.70
CA GLY A 342 10.40 5.01 31.12
C GLY A 342 11.21 3.80 30.68
N ARG A 343 10.69 2.59 30.97
CA ARG A 343 11.31 1.31 30.60
C ARG A 343 10.29 0.31 30.08
N ILE A 344 10.73 -0.48 29.12
CA ILE A 344 9.99 -1.62 28.59
C ILE A 344 10.71 -2.88 29.06
N HIS A 345 9.97 -3.80 29.67
CA HIS A 345 10.46 -5.12 30.06
C HIS A 345 9.68 -6.17 29.26
N LEU A 346 10.42 -7.04 28.58
CA LEU A 346 9.86 -8.21 27.87
C LEU A 346 10.41 -9.45 28.54
N ALA A 347 9.54 -10.38 28.94
CA ALA A 347 9.93 -11.67 29.47
C ALA A 347 9.06 -12.79 28.90
N GLY A 348 9.62 -14.00 28.79
CA GLY A 348 8.83 -15.13 28.31
C GLY A 348 9.64 -16.32 27.83
N ASP A 349 8.91 -17.29 27.27
CA ASP A 349 9.49 -18.51 26.71
C ASP A 349 8.80 -18.82 25.36
N LEU A 350 9.62 -19.22 24.40
CA LEU A 350 9.22 -19.82 23.14
C LEU A 350 9.65 -21.27 23.15
N PRO A 351 8.82 -22.18 23.54
CA PRO A 351 9.16 -23.60 23.49
C PRO A 351 9.29 -24.00 22.02
N GLY A 352 10.19 -24.89 21.71
CA GLY A 352 10.29 -25.50 20.40
C GLY A 352 9.06 -26.32 20.04
N GLU A 353 9.19 -27.24 19.09
CA GLU A 353 8.09 -28.09 18.63
C GLU A 353 7.26 -28.69 19.79
N GLY A 354 5.96 -28.36 19.84
CA GLY A 354 4.99 -28.93 20.77
C GLY A 354 4.85 -28.27 22.15
N GLY A 355 5.54 -27.18 22.43
CA GLY A 355 5.36 -26.42 23.67
C GLY A 355 4.39 -25.25 23.53
N LEU A 356 4.01 -24.63 24.65
CA LEU A 356 3.14 -23.46 24.71
C LEU A 356 3.95 -22.20 24.91
N ALA A 357 3.85 -21.26 23.99
CA ALA A 357 4.51 -19.97 24.09
C ALA A 357 3.85 -19.09 25.15
N HIS A 358 4.65 -18.39 25.96
CA HIS A 358 4.16 -17.34 26.83
C HIS A 358 5.11 -16.14 26.85
N PHE A 359 4.51 -14.94 26.86
CA PHE A 359 5.25 -13.67 26.91
C PHE A 359 4.54 -12.70 27.82
N SER A 360 5.30 -11.83 28.43
CA SER A 360 4.80 -10.66 29.13
C SER A 360 5.58 -9.42 28.73
N VAL A 361 4.86 -8.34 28.51
CA VAL A 361 5.42 -7.00 28.26
C VAL A 361 4.96 -6.10 29.39
N ALA A 362 5.89 -5.60 30.19
CA ALA A 362 5.60 -4.60 31.21
C ALA A 362 6.16 -3.24 30.77
N LEU A 363 5.34 -2.21 30.94
CA LEU A 363 5.69 -0.82 30.69
C LEU A 363 5.74 -0.09 32.03
N ASP A 364 6.85 0.55 32.32
CA ASP A 364 7.02 1.37 33.52
C ASP A 364 7.22 2.82 33.12
N ARG A 365 6.20 3.64 33.41
CA ARG A 365 6.18 5.10 33.21
C ARG A 365 6.68 5.57 31.84
N ILE A 366 6.27 4.91 30.77
CA ILE A 366 6.59 5.33 29.41
C ILE A 366 5.89 6.66 29.11
N PRO A 367 6.63 7.73 28.74
CA PRO A 367 6.01 8.96 28.29
C PRO A 367 5.18 8.72 27.03
N VAL A 368 3.94 9.20 27.01
CA VAL A 368 3.06 9.06 25.83
C VAL A 368 3.68 9.76 24.62
N ALA A 369 4.44 10.85 24.82
CA ALA A 369 5.19 11.52 23.75
C ALA A 369 6.19 10.56 23.07
N ALA A 370 6.99 9.83 23.85
CA ALA A 370 7.93 8.85 23.30
C ALA A 370 7.20 7.71 22.56
N GLY A 371 6.04 7.28 23.08
CA GLY A 371 5.18 6.31 22.40
C GLY A 371 4.61 6.84 21.07
N LEU A 372 4.23 8.12 21.02
CA LEU A 372 3.76 8.79 19.81
C LEU A 372 4.88 8.90 18.76
N ASP A 373 6.08 9.28 19.17
CA ASP A 373 7.24 9.38 18.28
C ASP A 373 7.67 8.00 17.75
N ALA A 374 7.61 6.97 18.61
CA ALA A 374 7.81 5.58 18.18
C ALA A 374 6.75 5.14 17.15
N LEU A 375 5.48 5.51 17.34
CA LEU A 375 4.43 5.21 16.38
C LEU A 375 4.67 5.92 15.03
N ARG A 376 5.12 7.18 15.04
CA ARG A 376 5.45 7.95 13.83
C ARG A 376 6.62 7.36 13.06
N THR A 377 7.61 6.77 13.76
CA THR A 377 8.72 6.07 13.08
C THR A 377 8.26 4.78 12.39
N VAL A 378 7.23 4.12 12.91
CA VAL A 378 6.63 2.94 12.27
C VAL A 378 5.65 3.37 11.16
N ARG A 379 4.84 4.41 11.42
CA ARG A 379 3.81 4.91 10.49
C ARG A 379 4.10 6.35 10.09
N SER A 380 4.54 6.56 8.86
CA SER A 380 4.72 7.90 8.30
C SER A 380 3.39 8.65 8.18
N GLY A 381 3.42 9.94 8.42
CA GLY A 381 2.23 10.79 8.27
C GLY A 381 1.23 10.73 9.41
N PHE A 382 1.47 9.93 10.46
CA PHE A 382 0.58 9.88 11.61
C PHE A 382 0.70 11.14 12.48
N GLY A 383 -0.38 11.92 12.56
CA GLY A 383 -0.53 13.06 13.47
C GLY A 383 0.60 14.11 13.38
N PRO A 384 0.90 14.68 12.20
CA PRO A 384 1.91 15.72 12.08
C PRO A 384 1.54 16.90 12.98
N GLY A 385 2.52 17.44 13.73
CA GLY A 385 2.30 18.56 14.64
C GLY A 385 1.59 18.24 15.95
N LEU A 386 1.25 16.95 16.24
CA LEU A 386 0.67 16.58 17.52
C LEU A 386 1.71 16.44 18.61
N GLU A 387 1.38 16.93 19.80
CA GLU A 387 2.13 16.73 21.04
C GLU A 387 1.29 15.89 22.00
N ALA A 388 1.88 14.88 22.60
CA ALA A 388 1.22 14.04 23.58
C ALA A 388 1.87 14.19 24.97
N LYS A 389 1.05 14.23 26.02
CA LYS A 389 1.47 14.22 27.44
C LYS A 389 0.80 13.08 28.17
N GLY A 390 1.39 12.69 29.27
CA GLY A 390 0.93 11.60 30.11
C GLY A 390 1.95 10.49 30.21
N THR A 391 1.67 9.49 31.03
CA THR A 391 2.53 8.34 31.27
C THR A 391 1.75 7.05 31.11
N MET A 392 2.35 6.07 30.45
CA MET A 392 1.77 4.73 30.24
C MET A 392 2.49 3.71 31.12
N SER A 393 1.73 2.94 31.88
CA SER A 393 2.23 1.87 32.74
C SER A 393 1.28 0.68 32.71
N GLY A 394 1.81 -0.50 32.99
CA GLY A 394 1.02 -1.73 33.09
C GLY A 394 1.75 -2.94 32.55
N MET A 395 1.06 -4.06 32.53
CA MET A 395 1.62 -5.31 32.02
C MET A 395 0.55 -6.05 31.21
N ILE A 396 0.99 -6.59 30.07
CA ILE A 396 0.21 -7.50 29.24
C ILE A 396 0.96 -8.81 29.16
N ALA A 397 0.27 -9.92 29.41
CA ALA A 397 0.81 -11.25 29.25
C ALA A 397 0.01 -12.04 28.20
N TYR A 398 0.71 -12.75 27.36
CA TYR A 398 0.18 -13.68 26.38
C TYR A 398 0.56 -15.11 26.75
N ALA A 399 -0.41 -16.01 26.76
CA ALA A 399 -0.19 -17.43 26.89
C ALA A 399 -0.92 -18.15 25.77
N GLN A 400 -0.19 -18.96 25.00
CA GLN A 400 -0.79 -19.74 23.92
C GLN A 400 -1.84 -20.69 24.49
N PRO A 401 -3.10 -20.70 23.96
CA PRO A 401 -4.13 -21.60 24.46
C PRO A 401 -3.75 -23.07 24.17
N VAL A 402 -3.95 -23.93 25.15
CA VAL A 402 -3.86 -25.38 24.96
C VAL A 402 -4.98 -25.78 23.98
N ALA A 403 -4.64 -26.32 22.82
CA ALA A 403 -5.62 -26.97 21.98
C ALA A 403 -6.24 -28.12 22.79
N GLU A 404 -7.48 -27.98 23.20
CA GLU A 404 -8.23 -29.12 23.76
C GLU A 404 -8.29 -30.18 22.66
N GLN A 405 -7.37 -31.10 22.66
CA GLN A 405 -7.53 -32.35 21.92
C GLN A 405 -8.84 -32.94 22.39
N GLU A 406 -9.77 -33.13 21.50
CA GLU A 406 -11.03 -33.78 21.72
C GLU A 406 -10.80 -35.07 22.46
N ALA A 407 -11.04 -35.07 23.77
CA ALA A 407 -11.15 -36.28 24.60
C ALA A 407 -12.43 -37.03 24.21
N GLY A 408 -12.69 -37.18 22.90
CA GLY A 408 -13.87 -37.79 22.32
C GLY A 408 -13.66 -39.21 21.78
N GLU A 409 -12.41 -39.65 21.58
CA GLU A 409 -12.18 -40.94 20.95
C GLU A 409 -11.75 -42.07 21.93
N SER A 410 -11.34 -41.76 23.18
CA SER A 410 -10.93 -42.78 24.13
C SER A 410 -12.08 -43.47 24.86
N SER A 411 -13.32 -42.94 24.84
CA SER A 411 -14.49 -43.60 25.47
C SER A 411 -15.36 -44.42 24.51
N ALA A 412 -15.06 -44.37 23.21
CA ALA A 412 -15.78 -45.17 22.21
C ALA A 412 -15.17 -46.56 21.98
N GLN A 413 -13.88 -46.76 22.34
CA GLN A 413 -13.21 -48.04 22.11
C GLN A 413 -13.36 -49.00 23.28
N GLU A 414 -13.72 -48.54 24.49
CA GLU A 414 -13.95 -49.41 25.65
C GLU A 414 -15.39 -49.88 25.78
N LYS A 415 -16.36 -49.32 25.02
CA LYS A 415 -17.76 -49.78 24.94
C LYS A 415 -18.08 -50.68 23.77
N ALA A 416 -17.15 -50.93 22.86
CA ALA A 416 -17.35 -51.79 21.71
C ALA A 416 -17.06 -53.29 21.99
N ALA A 417 -16.55 -53.64 23.19
CA ALA A 417 -16.19 -55.03 23.51
C ALA A 417 -17.23 -55.81 24.37
N SER A 418 -18.37 -55.20 24.73
CA SER A 418 -19.40 -55.96 25.47
C SER A 418 -20.81 -55.63 24.99
N GLY A 419 -21.33 -56.41 24.11
CA GLY A 419 -22.78 -56.37 23.87
C GLY A 419 -23.27 -56.63 22.45
N ALA A 420 -22.98 -57.76 21.91
CA ALA A 420 -23.80 -58.34 20.86
C ALA A 420 -24.99 -59.09 21.49
N LYS A 421 -26.22 -58.53 21.34
CA LYS A 421 -27.45 -59.28 21.10
C LYS A 421 -28.71 -58.43 21.12
N GLN A 422 -29.39 -58.55 19.98
CA GLN A 422 -30.86 -58.64 19.75
C GLN A 422 -31.81 -57.51 20.24
N GLY A 423 -32.59 -56.96 19.31
CA GLY A 423 -33.98 -56.74 19.54
C GLY A 423 -34.59 -55.58 18.70
N ARG A 424 -35.40 -55.99 17.74
CA ARG A 424 -36.31 -55.19 16.88
C ARG A 424 -37.30 -54.30 17.65
N SER A 425 -37.64 -53.19 16.96
CA SER A 425 -39.00 -52.71 16.63
C SER A 425 -39.60 -51.53 17.37
N HIS A 426 -40.07 -50.61 16.53
CA HIS A 426 -41.29 -49.78 16.56
C HIS A 426 -41.28 -48.42 17.32
N SER A 427 -41.38 -47.41 16.49
CA SER A 427 -42.39 -46.32 16.35
C SER A 427 -42.75 -45.41 17.56
N ALA A 428 -42.64 -44.16 17.21
CA ALA A 428 -43.59 -43.07 17.42
C ALA A 428 -43.61 -42.28 18.74
N ALA A 429 -43.62 -40.97 18.52
CA ALA A 429 -44.34 -39.94 19.25
C ALA A 429 -43.54 -39.05 20.22
N SER A 430 -43.36 -37.83 19.74
CA SER A 430 -43.40 -36.53 20.39
C SER A 430 -43.57 -36.49 21.92
N HIS A 431 -42.58 -35.86 22.57
CA HIS A 431 -42.85 -34.95 23.68
C HIS A 431 -41.73 -33.92 23.79
N ALA A 432 -42.14 -32.67 23.69
CA ALA A 432 -41.34 -31.51 24.05
C ALA A 432 -41.08 -31.56 25.55
N ASP A 433 -39.83 -31.72 25.97
CA ASP A 433 -39.44 -31.56 27.33
C ASP A 433 -38.42 -30.44 27.48
N LYS A 434 -38.76 -29.57 28.42
CA LYS A 434 -38.04 -28.35 28.77
C LYS A 434 -36.66 -28.70 29.29
N GLN A 435 -35.62 -28.30 28.53
CA GLN A 435 -34.25 -28.32 29.03
C GLN A 435 -34.06 -27.28 30.15
N PRO A 436 -33.49 -27.69 31.28
CA PRO A 436 -33.16 -26.76 32.35
C PRO A 436 -31.96 -25.87 31.87
N PHE A 437 -32.08 -24.57 32.19
CA PHE A 437 -31.03 -23.58 31.97
C PHE A 437 -29.67 -24.13 32.42
N ALA A 438 -28.77 -24.38 31.43
CA ALA A 438 -27.38 -24.68 31.69
C ALA A 438 -26.77 -23.46 32.40
N LYS A 439 -26.28 -23.66 33.60
CA LYS A 439 -25.42 -22.65 34.30
C LYS A 439 -24.31 -22.26 33.36
N ALA A 440 -24.19 -20.94 33.08
CA ALA A 440 -23.11 -20.38 32.30
C ALA A 440 -21.77 -20.89 32.88
N ARG A 441 -21.03 -21.64 32.08
CA ARG A 441 -19.64 -21.97 32.40
C ARG A 441 -18.86 -20.67 32.52
N PRO A 442 -17.98 -20.53 33.53
CA PRO A 442 -17.10 -19.37 33.59
C PRO A 442 -16.30 -19.29 32.27
N ALA A 443 -16.30 -18.11 31.66
CA ALA A 443 -15.55 -17.86 30.44
C ALA A 443 -14.09 -18.22 30.68
N THR A 444 -13.53 -19.07 29.85
CA THR A 444 -12.09 -19.37 29.84
C THR A 444 -11.35 -18.04 29.56
N PRO A 445 -10.37 -17.65 30.39
CA PRO A 445 -9.61 -16.43 30.12
C PRO A 445 -8.99 -16.53 28.73
N GLY A 446 -9.10 -15.46 27.97
CA GLY A 446 -8.48 -15.37 26.63
C GLY A 446 -6.95 -15.49 26.72
N PRO A 447 -6.27 -15.65 25.57
CA PRO A 447 -4.81 -15.80 25.53
C PRO A 447 -4.03 -14.56 26.01
N LEU A 448 -4.66 -13.40 26.07
CA LEU A 448 -4.11 -12.16 26.61
C LEU A 448 -4.72 -11.85 27.99
N THR A 449 -3.87 -11.42 28.92
CA THR A 449 -4.23 -11.01 30.28
C THR A 449 -3.48 -9.75 30.68
N GLY A 450 -3.94 -9.05 31.71
CA GLY A 450 -3.31 -7.83 32.21
C GLY A 450 -4.04 -6.56 31.75
N SER A 451 -3.41 -5.39 31.86
CA SER A 451 -3.91 -4.12 31.36
C SER A 451 -2.81 -3.07 31.27
N LEU A 452 -2.95 -2.11 30.37
CA LEU A 452 -2.15 -0.91 30.30
C LEU A 452 -3.00 0.28 30.69
N ALA A 453 -2.46 1.17 31.49
CA ALA A 453 -3.11 2.41 31.88
C ALA A 453 -2.27 3.60 31.43
N ILE A 454 -2.92 4.58 30.82
CA ILE A 454 -2.33 5.88 30.52
C ILE A 454 -2.95 6.89 31.50
N GLU A 455 -2.12 7.54 32.27
CA GLU A 455 -2.52 8.55 33.24
C GLU A 455 -2.14 9.94 32.75
N GLY A 456 -3.06 10.92 32.95
CA GLY A 456 -2.85 12.29 32.52
C GLY A 456 -2.73 12.46 31.02
N PHE A 457 -3.45 11.66 30.24
CA PHE A 457 -3.41 11.75 28.77
C PHE A 457 -3.90 13.13 28.31
N GLN A 458 -3.06 13.79 27.53
CA GLN A 458 -3.40 15.03 26.84
C GLN A 458 -2.78 14.99 25.45
N LEU A 459 -3.57 15.24 24.42
CA LEU A 459 -3.12 15.41 23.04
C LEU A 459 -3.41 16.84 22.61
N SER A 460 -2.40 17.56 22.20
CA SER A 460 -2.44 18.96 21.72
C SER A 460 -1.60 19.10 20.46
N GLY A 461 -1.73 20.18 19.75
CA GLY A 461 -0.90 20.46 18.59
C GLY A 461 -1.54 21.46 17.65
N ASP A 462 -0.80 21.82 16.60
CA ASP A 462 -1.28 22.70 15.55
C ASP A 462 -2.51 22.08 14.87
N GLY A 463 -3.58 22.86 14.76
CA GLY A 463 -4.86 22.41 14.22
C GLY A 463 -5.88 21.90 15.24
N LEU A 464 -5.52 21.82 16.55
CA LEU A 464 -6.46 21.53 17.61
C LEU A 464 -6.77 22.79 18.43
N SER A 465 -7.96 23.33 18.30
CA SER A 465 -8.40 24.51 19.12
C SER A 465 -8.50 24.19 20.61
N THR A 466 -8.82 22.96 20.94
CA THR A 466 -8.90 22.45 22.31
C THR A 466 -8.21 21.11 22.44
N PRO A 467 -7.34 20.91 23.46
CA PRO A 467 -6.67 19.64 23.67
C PRO A 467 -7.67 18.50 23.92
N ILE A 468 -7.33 17.29 23.47
CA ILE A 468 -8.03 16.06 23.84
C ILE A 468 -7.44 15.60 25.17
N GLN A 469 -8.27 15.47 26.19
CA GLN A 469 -7.83 15.08 27.53
C GLN A 469 -8.62 13.88 28.05
N ALA A 470 -7.91 12.96 28.69
CA ALA A 470 -8.51 11.86 29.44
C ALA A 470 -7.71 11.67 30.73
N PRO A 471 -8.33 11.78 31.91
CA PRO A 471 -7.63 11.57 33.19
C PRO A 471 -6.97 10.19 33.27
N LYS A 472 -7.65 9.18 32.76
CA LYS A 472 -7.17 7.81 32.68
C LYS A 472 -7.74 7.14 31.43
N LEU A 473 -6.87 6.50 30.66
CA LEU A 473 -7.23 5.65 29.53
C LEU A 473 -6.72 4.24 29.83
N THR A 474 -7.56 3.22 29.72
CA THR A 474 -7.15 1.82 29.91
C THR A 474 -7.21 1.06 28.61
N LEU A 475 -6.20 0.22 28.37
CA LEU A 475 -6.16 -0.76 27.30
C LEU A 475 -6.26 -2.15 27.95
N GLU A 476 -7.31 -2.88 27.62
CA GLU A 476 -7.59 -4.18 28.23
C GLU A 476 -7.67 -5.28 27.15
N PRO A 477 -7.27 -6.53 27.46
CA PRO A 477 -7.45 -7.63 26.56
C PRO A 477 -8.91 -7.89 26.26
N VAL A 478 -9.20 -8.24 25.01
CA VAL A 478 -10.53 -8.72 24.64
C VAL A 478 -10.77 -10.08 25.27
N ALA A 479 -11.76 -10.19 26.15
CA ALA A 479 -12.22 -11.47 26.64
C ALA A 479 -12.68 -12.32 25.43
N ALA A 480 -12.26 -13.59 25.38
CA ALA A 480 -12.78 -14.53 24.39
C ALA A 480 -14.31 -14.53 24.51
N ALA A 481 -15.00 -14.35 23.40
CA ALA A 481 -16.42 -14.04 23.34
C ALA A 481 -17.28 -15.02 24.18
N GLY A 482 -17.61 -14.61 25.39
CA GLY A 482 -18.72 -15.11 26.16
C GLY A 482 -20.00 -14.47 25.63
N GLN A 483 -20.95 -15.28 25.25
CA GLN A 483 -22.29 -14.90 24.80
C GLN A 483 -22.85 -13.78 25.69
N GLY A 484 -23.12 -12.60 25.16
CA GLY A 484 -23.83 -11.58 25.91
C GLY A 484 -23.76 -10.12 25.44
N GLU A 485 -23.31 -9.84 24.22
CA GLU A 485 -23.50 -8.49 23.66
C GLU A 485 -24.54 -8.46 22.55
N PRO A 486 -25.41 -7.41 22.51
CA PRO A 486 -26.43 -7.30 21.48
C PRO A 486 -25.79 -7.20 20.10
N SER A 487 -26.22 -8.12 19.25
CA SER A 487 -25.88 -8.32 17.86
C SER A 487 -25.74 -7.04 17.04
N GLY A 488 -24.54 -6.59 16.84
CA GLY A 488 -24.14 -5.59 15.86
C GLY A 488 -22.91 -6.07 15.13
N ARG A 489 -23.07 -6.86 14.05
CA ARG A 489 -22.13 -7.14 12.92
C ARG A 489 -20.61 -7.25 13.18
N PHE A 490 -20.18 -7.81 14.28
CA PHE A 490 -18.82 -8.27 14.51
C PHE A 490 -18.77 -9.80 14.62
N GLN A 491 -19.36 -10.52 13.67
CA GLN A 491 -19.13 -11.93 13.48
C GLN A 491 -18.17 -12.09 12.32
N SER A 492 -16.90 -12.28 12.64
CA SER A 492 -16.02 -13.08 11.81
C SER A 492 -14.82 -13.57 12.62
N SER A 493 -14.74 -14.89 12.70
CA SER A 493 -13.54 -15.75 12.71
C SER A 493 -12.47 -15.45 13.74
N THR A 494 -12.15 -16.47 14.55
CA THR A 494 -10.93 -16.71 15.31
C THR A 494 -10.23 -15.44 15.79
N SER A 495 -10.56 -15.04 17.01
CA SER A 495 -10.13 -13.80 17.61
C SER A 495 -8.62 -13.79 17.84
N ALA A 496 -7.86 -13.22 16.91
CA ALA A 496 -6.48 -12.84 17.21
C ALA A 496 -6.46 -12.05 18.53
N PRO A 497 -5.49 -12.33 19.39
CA PRO A 497 -5.35 -11.63 20.67
C PRO A 497 -5.26 -10.12 20.42
N ALA A 498 -6.10 -9.36 21.13
CA ALA A 498 -6.20 -7.92 20.92
C ALA A 498 -6.38 -7.16 22.24
N LEU A 499 -5.87 -5.91 22.26
CA LEU A 499 -6.15 -4.93 23.30
C LEU A 499 -7.22 -3.96 22.82
N ILE A 500 -8.18 -3.63 23.71
CA ILE A 500 -9.22 -2.62 23.46
C ILE A 500 -9.06 -1.47 24.44
N GLY A 501 -9.17 -0.26 23.92
CA GLY A 501 -9.30 0.95 24.72
C GLY A 501 -10.34 1.88 24.12
N SER A 502 -10.95 2.70 24.96
CA SER A 502 -11.90 3.71 24.50
C SER A 502 -11.71 5.04 25.23
N VAL A 503 -11.93 6.11 24.51
CA VAL A 503 -11.92 7.47 25.04
C VAL A 503 -13.12 8.25 24.52
N ALA A 504 -13.75 8.99 25.40
CA ALA A 504 -14.82 9.91 25.02
C ALA A 504 -14.24 11.34 24.88
N ILE A 505 -14.44 11.94 23.71
CA ILE A 505 -13.93 13.25 23.37
C ILE A 505 -15.10 14.22 23.27
N PRO A 506 -15.11 15.32 24.02
CA PRO A 506 -16.08 16.40 23.83
C PRO A 506 -15.86 17.01 22.43
N ALA A 507 -16.84 16.91 21.55
CA ALA A 507 -16.73 17.34 20.17
C ALA A 507 -17.79 18.39 19.76
N GLY A 508 -18.43 19.06 20.73
CA GLY A 508 -19.41 20.11 20.45
C GLY A 508 -20.79 19.61 20.01
N GLY A 509 -21.06 18.32 20.05
CA GLY A 509 -22.39 17.73 19.90
C GLY A 509 -23.06 17.46 21.25
N THR A 510 -24.31 17.03 21.22
CA THR A 510 -25.04 16.62 22.42
C THR A 510 -24.50 15.33 23.04
N ASN A 511 -23.96 14.45 22.19
CA ASN A 511 -23.30 13.22 22.59
C ASN A 511 -21.80 13.33 22.32
N SER A 512 -20.97 12.91 23.28
CA SER A 512 -19.52 12.87 23.10
C SER A 512 -19.11 11.95 21.94
N LEU A 513 -18.06 12.30 21.25
CA LEU A 513 -17.44 11.45 20.26
C LEU A 513 -16.64 10.34 20.98
N THR A 514 -17.00 9.09 20.79
CA THR A 514 -16.30 7.94 21.37
C THR A 514 -15.35 7.36 20.35
N VAL A 515 -14.07 7.34 20.69
CA VAL A 515 -13.00 6.68 19.91
C VAL A 515 -12.67 5.38 20.61
N THR A 516 -12.85 4.27 19.91
CA THR A 516 -12.50 2.92 20.39
C THR A 516 -11.39 2.38 19.51
N CYS A 517 -10.28 1.96 20.12
CA CYS A 517 -9.17 1.34 19.43
C CYS A 517 -9.07 -0.15 19.79
N ARG A 518 -8.81 -0.98 18.79
CA ARG A 518 -8.47 -2.39 18.92
C ARG A 518 -7.10 -2.61 18.32
N LEU A 519 -6.14 -3.04 19.12
CA LEU A 519 -4.74 -3.23 18.76
C LEU A 519 -4.43 -4.73 18.74
N THR A 520 -3.86 -5.22 17.65
CA THR A 520 -3.37 -6.60 17.49
C THR A 520 -1.88 -6.57 17.16
N LEU A 521 -1.20 -7.69 17.18
CA LEU A 521 0.20 -7.78 16.77
C LEU A 521 0.40 -7.41 15.28
N SER A 522 -0.60 -7.66 14.43
CA SER A 522 -0.51 -7.43 12.98
C SER A 522 -1.01 -6.06 12.52
N GLY A 523 -1.79 -5.36 13.34
CA GLY A 523 -2.38 -4.09 12.92
C GLY A 523 -3.32 -3.48 13.94
N TYR A 524 -4.02 -2.46 13.51
CA TYR A 524 -4.94 -1.69 14.33
C TYR A 524 -6.33 -1.60 13.69
N ARG A 525 -7.33 -1.34 14.53
CA ARG A 525 -8.69 -0.95 14.13
C ARG A 525 -9.16 0.14 15.08
N VAL A 526 -9.57 1.26 14.51
CA VAL A 526 -10.10 2.41 15.25
C VAL A 526 -11.54 2.64 14.81
N ALA A 527 -12.47 2.76 15.74
CA ALA A 527 -13.85 3.13 15.48
C ALA A 527 -14.15 4.46 16.18
N VAL A 528 -14.76 5.39 15.46
CA VAL A 528 -15.13 6.72 15.93
C VAL A 528 -16.64 6.88 15.81
N ARG A 529 -17.35 7.06 16.92
CA ARG A 529 -18.81 7.15 16.95
C ARG A 529 -19.28 8.29 17.82
N GLY A 530 -20.31 9.00 17.40
CA GLY A 530 -20.93 10.06 18.17
C GLY A 530 -21.28 11.28 17.34
N GLN A 531 -21.26 12.45 17.97
CA GLN A 531 -21.57 13.72 17.33
C GLN A 531 -20.41 14.69 17.49
N ALA A 532 -20.11 15.43 16.41
CA ALA A 532 -19.10 16.47 16.40
C ALA A 532 -19.59 17.72 15.70
N SER A 533 -19.24 18.90 16.20
CA SER A 533 -19.41 20.14 15.44
C SER A 533 -18.54 20.10 14.19
N PHE A 534 -18.92 20.78 13.11
CA PHE A 534 -18.13 20.83 11.87
C PHE A 534 -16.68 21.28 12.13
N ALA A 535 -16.51 22.33 12.93
CA ALA A 535 -15.20 22.84 13.29
C ALA A 535 -14.34 21.75 13.93
N ARG A 536 -14.92 21.01 14.90
CA ARG A 536 -14.19 19.95 15.60
C ARG A 536 -13.97 18.70 14.74
N ALA A 537 -14.94 18.34 13.91
CA ALA A 537 -14.78 17.24 12.94
C ALA A 537 -13.66 17.52 11.95
N ARG A 538 -13.57 18.75 11.44
CA ARG A 538 -12.49 19.22 10.56
C ARG A 538 -11.14 19.18 11.25
N GLU A 539 -11.02 19.74 12.45
CA GLU A 539 -9.78 19.68 13.23
C GLU A 539 -9.29 18.24 13.41
N LEU A 540 -10.20 17.33 13.82
CA LEU A 540 -9.86 15.92 14.01
C LEU A 540 -9.48 15.21 12.72
N ALA A 541 -10.12 15.55 11.59
CA ALA A 541 -9.80 14.98 10.29
C ALA A 541 -8.43 15.43 9.79
N HIS A 542 -8.08 16.73 9.95
CA HIS A 542 -6.74 17.24 9.61
C HIS A 542 -5.66 16.60 10.47
N VAL A 543 -5.92 16.50 11.78
CA VAL A 543 -5.00 15.86 12.74
C VAL A 543 -4.79 14.37 12.43
N ALA A 544 -5.82 13.69 11.94
CA ALA A 544 -5.71 12.30 11.51
C ALA A 544 -4.90 12.13 10.19
N GLY A 545 -4.49 13.23 9.56
CA GLY A 545 -3.72 13.19 8.31
C GLY A 545 -4.57 12.85 7.08
N ASN A 546 -5.88 13.07 7.15
CA ASN A 546 -6.75 12.84 6.00
C ASN A 546 -6.58 14.00 5.00
N ALA A 547 -6.03 13.70 3.82
CA ALA A 547 -5.84 14.67 2.74
C ALA A 547 -7.17 15.27 2.23
N ASP A 548 -8.26 14.52 2.32
CA ASP A 548 -9.61 14.95 1.88
C ASP A 548 -10.31 15.86 2.91
N ALA A 549 -9.69 16.11 4.05
CA ALA A 549 -10.25 16.99 5.08
C ALA A 549 -10.49 18.43 4.58
N ALA A 550 -9.78 18.86 3.54
CA ALA A 550 -9.99 20.15 2.87
C ALA A 550 -11.44 20.31 2.33
N ALA A 551 -12.10 19.22 1.95
CA ALA A 551 -13.50 19.25 1.55
C ALA A 551 -14.45 19.66 2.69
N LEU A 552 -14.06 19.41 3.94
CA LEU A 552 -14.82 19.82 5.13
C LEU A 552 -14.68 21.33 5.44
N ASP A 553 -13.68 22.00 4.87
CA ASP A 553 -13.43 23.44 5.11
C ASP A 553 -14.53 24.31 4.50
N THR A 554 -15.21 23.80 3.47
CA THR A 554 -16.28 24.48 2.75
C THR A 554 -17.67 24.23 3.34
N LEU A 555 -17.76 23.38 4.37
CA LEU A 555 -19.00 22.98 5.02
C LEU A 555 -19.17 23.68 6.38
N ALA A 556 -20.40 24.13 6.69
CA ALA A 556 -20.81 24.65 7.98
C ALA A 556 -22.24 24.18 8.29
N GLY A 557 -22.62 24.10 9.57
CA GLY A 557 -23.98 23.68 9.94
C GLY A 557 -24.09 23.07 11.31
N ASP A 558 -25.13 22.28 11.53
CA ASP A 558 -25.39 21.56 12.75
C ASP A 558 -24.34 20.46 13.02
N PRO A 559 -24.19 19.98 14.27
CA PRO A 559 -23.26 18.90 14.57
C PRO A 559 -23.53 17.64 13.75
N VAL A 560 -22.47 17.10 13.14
CA VAL A 560 -22.52 15.88 12.32
C VAL A 560 -22.56 14.62 13.16
N VAL A 561 -23.29 13.60 12.71
CA VAL A 561 -23.26 12.26 13.29
C VAL A 561 -22.23 11.42 12.57
N VAL A 562 -21.28 10.84 13.31
CA VAL A 562 -20.13 10.10 12.80
C VAL A 562 -20.20 8.64 13.23
N ASP A 563 -20.04 7.69 12.31
CA ASP A 563 -19.73 6.27 12.56
C ASP A 563 -18.66 5.84 11.57
N LEU A 564 -17.40 6.05 11.90
CA LEU A 564 -16.24 5.78 11.07
C LEU A 564 -15.42 4.65 11.65
N ARG A 565 -14.77 3.89 10.77
CA ARG A 565 -13.83 2.81 11.10
C ARG A 565 -12.63 2.92 10.22
N ALA A 566 -11.46 2.93 10.84
CA ALA A 566 -10.16 2.84 10.16
C ALA A 566 -9.47 1.56 10.62
N GLU A 567 -8.91 0.81 9.70
CA GLU A 567 -8.11 -0.37 10.01
C GLU A 567 -6.95 -0.52 9.04
N GLY A 568 -5.85 -1.10 9.53
CA GLY A 568 -4.68 -1.30 8.72
C GLY A 568 -3.59 -2.09 9.45
N PRO A 569 -2.56 -2.54 8.72
CA PRO A 569 -1.39 -3.19 9.29
C PRO A 569 -0.48 -2.15 9.94
N TRP A 570 0.36 -2.56 10.90
CA TRP A 570 1.39 -1.68 11.47
C TRP A 570 2.43 -1.28 10.42
N LEU A 571 2.84 -2.25 9.60
CA LEU A 571 3.75 -2.04 8.47
C LEU A 571 2.95 -2.22 7.19
N PRO A 572 2.79 -1.20 6.34
CA PRO A 572 2.13 -1.34 5.06
C PRO A 572 2.89 -2.36 4.22
N ALA A 573 2.16 -3.25 3.56
CA ALA A 573 2.75 -4.16 2.58
C ALA A 573 3.37 -3.29 1.48
N GLN A 574 4.70 -3.32 1.40
CA GLN A 574 5.38 -2.62 0.33
C GLN A 574 5.04 -3.35 -0.97
N SER A 575 4.41 -2.65 -1.89
CA SER A 575 4.29 -3.11 -3.26
C SER A 575 5.71 -3.17 -3.84
N ILE A 576 6.33 -4.34 -3.80
CA ILE A 576 7.53 -4.61 -4.59
C ILE A 576 7.10 -4.40 -6.04
N PRO A 577 7.73 -3.51 -6.81
CA PRO A 577 7.44 -3.42 -8.22
C PRO A 577 7.89 -4.75 -8.83
N ILE A 578 6.94 -5.65 -9.03
CA ILE A 578 7.16 -6.94 -9.68
C ILE A 578 7.31 -6.65 -11.16
N GLY A 579 8.53 -6.34 -11.58
CA GLY A 579 8.91 -6.44 -12.97
C GLY A 579 8.85 -7.92 -13.37
N ASN A 580 7.78 -8.29 -14.07
CA ASN A 580 7.66 -9.52 -14.88
C ASN A 580 7.93 -10.89 -14.21
N LEU A 581 7.49 -11.10 -12.97
CA LEU A 581 7.44 -12.43 -12.36
C LEU A 581 5.98 -12.90 -12.27
N SER A 582 5.71 -14.08 -12.82
CA SER A 582 4.41 -14.75 -12.73
C SER A 582 3.90 -14.82 -11.29
N PRO A 583 2.60 -14.62 -11.05
CA PRO A 583 2.05 -14.57 -9.70
C PRO A 583 2.19 -15.86 -8.87
N ALA A 584 2.57 -16.95 -9.49
CA ALA A 584 2.85 -18.23 -8.82
C ALA A 584 4.26 -18.31 -8.21
N GLY A 585 5.20 -17.43 -8.59
CA GLY A 585 6.59 -17.45 -8.09
C GLY A 585 6.87 -16.43 -6.98
N ALA A 586 6.02 -15.42 -6.80
CA ALA A 586 6.31 -14.30 -5.90
C ALA A 586 6.05 -14.61 -4.41
N LEU A 587 5.27 -15.65 -4.08
CA LEU A 587 5.01 -16.05 -2.70
C LEU A 587 6.00 -17.09 -2.16
N SER A 588 6.83 -17.69 -3.03
CA SER A 588 7.85 -18.67 -2.63
C SER A 588 9.24 -18.07 -2.37
N THR A 589 9.46 -16.78 -2.63
CA THR A 589 10.78 -16.14 -2.55
C THR A 589 11.05 -15.37 -1.25
N LEU A 590 10.07 -15.19 -0.38
CA LEU A 590 10.36 -14.79 0.99
C LEU A 590 10.84 -16.04 1.72
N PRO A 591 12.09 -16.08 2.24
CA PRO A 591 12.50 -17.18 3.07
C PRO A 591 11.48 -17.30 4.20
N SER A 592 10.81 -18.47 4.30
CA SER A 592 9.94 -18.73 5.44
C SER A 592 10.79 -18.48 6.69
N ALA A 593 10.19 -17.96 7.74
CA ALA A 593 10.88 -17.71 9.01
C ALA A 593 11.64 -18.94 9.53
N ASP A 594 11.26 -20.12 9.04
CA ASP A 594 11.90 -21.41 9.34
C ASP A 594 13.32 -21.58 8.77
N ASN A 595 13.72 -20.76 7.80
CA ASN A 595 15.02 -20.85 7.14
C ASN A 595 16.08 -19.92 7.71
N TRP A 596 15.76 -19.06 8.67
CA TRP A 596 16.72 -18.20 9.33
C TRP A 596 17.43 -18.98 10.46
N PRO A 597 18.75 -18.83 10.61
CA PRO A 597 19.49 -19.50 11.69
C PRO A 597 19.07 -19.00 13.08
N ILE A 598 18.40 -17.87 13.17
CA ILE A 598 17.87 -17.29 14.41
C ILE A 598 16.45 -16.81 14.12
N VAL A 599 15.48 -17.64 14.45
CA VAL A 599 14.06 -17.27 14.39
C VAL A 599 13.72 -16.57 15.70
N LEU A 600 13.65 -15.25 15.68
CA LEU A 600 13.21 -14.43 16.82
C LEU A 600 11.69 -14.27 16.93
N LEU A 601 10.91 -14.77 15.95
CA LEU A 601 9.45 -14.72 15.99
C LEU A 601 8.89 -16.10 15.65
N PRO A 602 7.94 -16.63 16.46
CA PRO A 602 7.26 -17.85 16.10
C PRO A 602 6.47 -17.59 14.84
N ALA A 603 6.70 -18.39 13.82
CA ALA A 603 5.68 -18.61 12.81
C ALA A 603 4.51 -19.26 13.56
N THR A 604 3.49 -18.48 13.90
CA THR A 604 2.22 -19.04 14.32
C THR A 604 1.76 -19.89 13.13
N GLY A 605 1.85 -21.22 13.28
CA GLY A 605 1.33 -22.16 12.32
C GLY A 605 -0.18 -21.94 12.22
N GLU A 606 -0.59 -21.05 11.34
CA GLU A 606 -1.97 -20.94 10.92
C GLU A 606 -2.24 -22.13 9.99
N ALA A 607 -2.95 -23.09 10.53
CA ALA A 607 -3.64 -24.09 9.73
C ALA A 607 -4.35 -23.35 8.58
N ALA A 608 -4.13 -23.83 7.36
CA ALA A 608 -4.77 -23.36 6.15
C ALA A 608 -6.29 -23.55 6.27
N GLY A 609 -6.98 -22.54 6.79
CA GLY A 609 -8.41 -22.47 6.93
C GLY A 609 -8.83 -21.06 7.21
N ASP A 610 -9.46 -20.41 6.22
CA ASP A 610 -10.03 -19.07 6.26
C ASP A 610 -9.02 -17.92 6.41
N GLN A 611 -8.28 -17.64 5.35
CA GLN A 611 -7.73 -16.32 5.11
C GLN A 611 -8.88 -15.37 4.70
N ALA A 612 -9.57 -14.81 5.68
CA ALA A 612 -10.22 -13.52 5.47
C ALA A 612 -9.09 -12.55 5.08
N ALA A 613 -9.11 -12.06 3.85
CA ALA A 613 -8.09 -11.21 3.28
C ALA A 613 -7.75 -10.08 4.26
N ARG A 614 -6.53 -10.09 4.81
CA ARG A 614 -6.01 -8.97 5.60
C ARG A 614 -5.91 -7.78 4.67
N PRO A 615 -6.41 -6.60 5.03
CA PRO A 615 -6.21 -5.43 4.21
C PRO A 615 -4.70 -5.17 4.07
N ALA A 616 -4.20 -5.25 2.84
CA ALA A 616 -2.79 -4.98 2.54
C ALA A 616 -2.43 -3.49 2.70
N THR A 617 -3.44 -2.64 2.76
CA THR A 617 -3.38 -1.18 2.88
C THR A 617 -4.36 -0.70 3.95
N ASP A 618 -4.18 0.53 4.38
CA ASP A 618 -5.15 1.17 5.28
C ASP A 618 -6.50 1.30 4.59
N SER A 619 -7.54 1.00 5.33
CA SER A 619 -8.92 1.16 4.91
C SER A 619 -9.66 2.11 5.84
N LEU A 620 -10.45 3.00 5.26
CA LEU A 620 -11.37 3.89 5.97
C LEU A 620 -12.78 3.61 5.46
N SER A 621 -13.68 3.27 6.35
CA SER A 621 -15.07 2.98 6.03
C SER A 621 -16.02 3.59 7.06
N GLY A 622 -17.28 3.78 6.67
CA GLY A 622 -18.31 4.24 7.58
C GLY A 622 -19.22 5.29 6.99
N THR A 623 -19.89 6.02 7.87
CA THR A 623 -20.90 7.02 7.49
C THR A 623 -20.75 8.30 8.30
N VAL A 624 -21.00 9.43 7.63
CA VAL A 624 -21.16 10.74 8.26
C VAL A 624 -22.50 11.33 7.80
N ILE A 625 -23.36 11.67 8.76
CA ILE A 625 -24.69 12.23 8.46
C ILE A 625 -24.69 13.71 8.79
N LEU A 626 -25.05 14.51 7.81
CA LEU A 626 -25.21 15.95 7.88
C LEU A 626 -26.68 16.32 8.03
N HIS A 627 -26.94 17.35 8.82
CA HIS A 627 -28.25 17.98 8.95
C HIS A 627 -28.05 19.50 8.92
N ASN A 628 -28.94 20.20 8.20
CA ASN A 628 -28.95 21.66 8.10
C ASN A 628 -27.55 22.25 7.84
N ALA A 629 -26.84 21.68 6.85
CA ALA A 629 -25.50 22.10 6.49
C ALA A 629 -25.54 23.09 5.32
N ASN A 630 -24.53 23.94 5.24
CA ASN A 630 -24.32 24.88 4.15
C ASN A 630 -22.98 24.55 3.50
N TRP A 631 -22.99 24.39 2.18
CA TRP A 631 -21.80 24.20 1.39
C TRP A 631 -21.49 25.43 0.53
N LYS A 632 -20.29 25.97 0.67
CA LYS A 632 -19.82 27.11 -0.09
C LYS A 632 -18.69 26.68 -1.02
N ALA A 633 -18.89 26.86 -2.32
CA ALA A 633 -17.84 26.64 -3.31
C ALA A 633 -17.49 27.96 -4.00
N ASP A 634 -16.23 28.16 -4.34
CA ASP A 634 -15.73 29.42 -4.92
C ASP A 634 -16.28 29.69 -6.33
N TYR A 635 -16.74 28.64 -7.02
CA TYR A 635 -17.34 28.72 -8.35
C TYR A 635 -18.87 28.89 -8.32
N LEU A 636 -19.49 28.91 -7.12
CA LEU A 636 -20.93 29.14 -6.98
C LEU A 636 -21.21 30.55 -6.45
N ALA A 637 -22.21 31.21 -6.99
CA ALA A 637 -22.59 32.55 -6.56
C ALA A 637 -23.14 32.56 -5.12
N ASN A 638 -23.84 31.50 -4.70
CA ASN A 638 -24.46 31.34 -3.40
C ASN A 638 -24.00 30.04 -2.74
N TYR A 639 -24.28 29.86 -1.48
CA TYR A 639 -24.11 28.59 -0.82
C TYR A 639 -25.25 27.64 -1.14
N VAL A 640 -24.94 26.33 -1.14
CA VAL A 640 -25.92 25.25 -1.25
C VAL A 640 -26.39 24.90 0.15
N GLU A 641 -27.66 24.97 0.42
CA GLU A 641 -28.26 24.52 1.69
C GLU A 641 -28.51 23.01 1.56
N ILE A 642 -27.99 22.24 2.53
CA ILE A 642 -28.15 20.80 2.61
C ILE A 642 -29.03 20.48 3.80
N ALA A 643 -30.28 20.10 3.54
CA ALA A 643 -31.21 19.74 4.61
C ALA A 643 -30.78 18.44 5.30
N LYS A 644 -30.39 17.46 4.50
CA LYS A 644 -29.85 16.17 4.95
C LYS A 644 -28.93 15.59 3.89
N ALA A 645 -27.82 15.02 4.34
CA ALA A 645 -26.93 14.23 3.50
C ALA A 645 -26.29 13.11 4.28
N THR A 646 -26.02 11.98 3.63
CA THR A 646 -25.27 10.87 4.18
C THR A 646 -24.03 10.65 3.34
N LEU A 647 -22.87 10.80 3.95
CA LEU A 647 -21.59 10.47 3.37
C LEU A 647 -21.29 9.01 3.69
N HIS A 648 -21.01 8.22 2.69
CA HIS A 648 -20.50 6.86 2.78
C HIS A 648 -19.04 6.86 2.37
N LEU A 649 -18.20 6.33 3.24
CA LEU A 649 -16.80 6.08 2.97
C LEU A 649 -16.59 4.57 2.84
N ASP A 650 -16.03 4.12 1.74
CA ASP A 650 -15.74 2.70 1.53
C ASP A 650 -14.42 2.56 0.76
N ASN A 651 -13.34 2.22 1.49
CA ASN A 651 -12.02 1.91 0.94
C ASN A 651 -11.49 2.94 -0.08
N GLY A 652 -11.68 4.22 0.24
CA GLY A 652 -11.23 5.35 -0.58
C GLY A 652 -12.29 5.86 -1.56
N GLU A 653 -13.40 5.14 -1.79
CA GLU A 653 -14.55 5.69 -2.47
C GLU A 653 -15.34 6.56 -1.49
N VAL A 654 -15.66 7.78 -1.91
CA VAL A 654 -16.47 8.73 -1.15
C VAL A 654 -17.78 8.94 -1.91
N ARG A 655 -18.89 8.56 -1.28
CA ARG A 655 -20.21 8.69 -1.87
C ARG A 655 -21.15 9.47 -0.95
N TRP A 656 -21.70 10.55 -1.47
CA TRP A 656 -22.79 11.32 -0.85
C TRP A 656 -24.11 10.83 -1.43
N ASP A 657 -24.94 10.18 -0.64
CA ASP A 657 -26.23 9.63 -1.11
C ASP A 657 -27.12 9.23 0.10
N PRO A 658 -28.37 9.71 0.19
CA PRO A 658 -28.95 10.81 -0.57
C PRO A 658 -28.52 12.18 -0.03
N VAL A 659 -28.55 13.19 -0.86
CA VAL A 659 -28.36 14.59 -0.50
C VAL A 659 -29.63 15.36 -0.83
N ASP A 660 -30.35 15.83 0.19
CA ASP A 660 -31.48 16.76 0.00
C ASP A 660 -30.93 18.18 0.04
N PHE A 661 -31.03 18.91 -1.05
CA PHE A 661 -30.42 20.24 -1.15
C PHE A 661 -31.37 21.30 -1.71
N SER A 662 -31.04 22.57 -1.39
CA SER A 662 -31.61 23.73 -2.05
C SER A 662 -30.51 24.71 -2.48
N TYR A 663 -30.67 25.31 -3.65
CA TYR A 663 -29.78 26.30 -4.18
C TYR A 663 -30.60 27.51 -4.66
N GLY A 664 -30.70 28.52 -3.80
CA GLY A 664 -31.68 29.60 -3.99
C GLY A 664 -33.10 29.04 -4.07
N PRO A 665 -33.86 29.32 -5.14
CA PRO A 665 -35.23 28.82 -5.31
C PRO A 665 -35.26 27.34 -5.77
N VAL A 666 -34.15 26.79 -6.25
CA VAL A 666 -34.10 25.43 -6.80
C VAL A 666 -33.91 24.41 -5.69
N LYS A 667 -34.76 23.37 -5.65
CA LYS A 667 -34.70 22.26 -4.71
C LYS A 667 -34.54 20.94 -5.44
N GLY A 668 -33.77 20.04 -4.90
CA GLY A 668 -33.54 18.74 -5.52
C GLY A 668 -32.93 17.74 -4.57
N THR A 669 -32.76 16.55 -5.11
CA THR A 669 -31.97 15.48 -4.50
C THR A 669 -30.74 15.20 -5.34
N ALA A 670 -29.65 14.85 -4.69
CA ALA A 670 -28.38 14.58 -5.36
C ALA A 670 -27.73 13.31 -4.82
N SER A 671 -26.92 12.69 -5.66
CA SER A 671 -25.85 11.81 -5.23
C SER A 671 -24.53 12.28 -5.87
N LEU A 672 -23.44 12.15 -5.14
CA LEU A 672 -22.10 12.48 -5.62
C LEU A 672 -21.16 11.34 -5.24
N THR A 673 -20.43 10.81 -6.20
CA THR A 673 -19.45 9.75 -6.01
C THR A 673 -18.07 10.21 -6.46
N LEU A 674 -17.09 10.14 -5.56
CA LEU A 674 -15.68 10.33 -5.84
C LEU A 674 -15.04 8.94 -5.91
N PRO A 675 -14.69 8.44 -7.10
CA PRO A 675 -14.15 7.10 -7.26
C PRO A 675 -12.71 7.00 -6.70
N ALA A 676 -12.41 5.89 -6.01
CA ALA A 676 -11.08 5.64 -5.43
C ALA A 676 -10.10 4.98 -6.40
N ASN A 677 -10.63 4.10 -7.25
CA ASN A 677 -9.81 3.29 -8.15
C ASN A 677 -10.13 3.67 -9.59
N CYS A 678 -9.26 4.44 -10.19
CA CYS A 678 -9.39 4.88 -11.58
C CYS A 678 -8.37 4.17 -12.46
N ASP A 679 -8.77 3.87 -13.68
CA ASP A 679 -7.84 3.41 -14.71
C ASP A 679 -6.83 4.54 -14.98
N PRO A 680 -5.49 4.29 -14.83
CA PRO A 680 -4.49 5.31 -15.10
C PRO A 680 -4.51 5.84 -16.54
N ALA A 681 -5.22 5.18 -17.45
CA ALA A 681 -5.43 5.61 -18.82
C ALA A 681 -6.62 6.57 -19.01
N GLN A 682 -7.47 6.79 -17.98
CA GLN A 682 -8.66 7.64 -18.06
C GLN A 682 -8.66 8.66 -16.91
N PRO A 683 -9.15 9.89 -17.15
CA PRO A 683 -9.30 10.88 -16.09
C PRO A 683 -10.31 10.37 -15.05
N CYS A 684 -9.92 10.43 -13.78
CA CYS A 684 -10.76 10.05 -12.65
C CYS A 684 -11.69 11.21 -12.31
N LEU A 685 -12.87 11.24 -12.91
CA LEU A 685 -13.83 12.33 -12.71
C LEU A 685 -14.84 11.97 -11.61
N PRO A 686 -15.18 12.93 -10.72
CA PRO A 686 -16.33 12.80 -9.84
C PRO A 686 -17.60 12.62 -10.64
N ARG A 687 -18.51 11.74 -10.15
CA ARG A 687 -19.80 11.46 -10.77
C ARG A 687 -20.93 12.00 -9.93
N PHE A 688 -21.91 12.62 -10.56
CA PHE A 688 -23.11 13.12 -9.87
C PHE A 688 -24.40 12.69 -10.56
N ASP A 689 -25.44 12.54 -9.77
CA ASP A 689 -26.81 12.38 -10.23
C ASP A 689 -27.66 13.41 -9.51
N LEU A 690 -28.34 14.28 -10.29
CA LEU A 690 -29.24 15.32 -9.79
C LEU A 690 -30.64 15.00 -10.20
N HIS A 691 -31.60 15.11 -9.29
CA HIS A 691 -33.01 14.97 -9.53
C HIS A 691 -33.79 16.15 -8.97
N PHE A 692 -34.58 16.76 -9.81
CA PHE A 692 -35.44 17.90 -9.51
C PHE A 692 -36.91 17.52 -9.77
N GLY A 693 -37.82 17.97 -8.93
CA GLY A 693 -39.25 17.91 -9.25
C GLY A 693 -39.58 18.95 -10.34
N ASP A 694 -39.75 20.18 -9.92
CA ASP A 694 -39.95 21.31 -10.86
C ASP A 694 -38.64 22.13 -10.96
N LEU A 695 -38.06 22.21 -12.15
CA LEU A 695 -36.84 22.95 -12.43
C LEU A 695 -37.15 24.11 -13.39
N ASP A 696 -37.03 25.33 -12.90
CA ASP A 696 -37.10 26.54 -13.75
C ASP A 696 -35.68 26.84 -14.25
N ALA A 697 -35.50 26.76 -15.57
CA ALA A 697 -34.20 27.00 -16.21
C ALA A 697 -33.70 28.42 -16.00
N SER A 698 -34.59 29.43 -15.93
CA SER A 698 -34.19 30.81 -15.67
C SER A 698 -33.73 31.02 -14.24
N ALA A 699 -34.42 30.38 -13.29
CA ALA A 699 -34.02 30.39 -11.89
C ALA A 699 -32.69 29.66 -11.67
N LEU A 700 -32.49 28.51 -12.32
CA LEU A 700 -31.23 27.77 -12.28
C LEU A 700 -30.08 28.57 -12.88
N GLN A 701 -30.30 29.17 -14.05
CA GLN A 701 -29.33 30.02 -14.73
C GLN A 701 -28.91 31.20 -13.82
N ALA A 702 -29.87 31.91 -13.24
CA ALA A 702 -29.63 33.04 -12.34
C ALA A 702 -28.87 32.57 -11.08
N ALA A 703 -29.20 31.39 -10.56
CA ALA A 703 -28.54 30.81 -9.39
C ALA A 703 -27.06 30.46 -9.68
N ILE A 704 -26.78 29.82 -10.83
CA ILE A 704 -25.42 29.35 -11.16
C ILE A 704 -24.55 30.49 -11.70
N LEU A 705 -25.03 31.29 -12.63
CA LEU A 705 -24.26 32.34 -13.34
C LEU A 705 -24.34 33.71 -12.67
N GLY A 706 -25.18 33.84 -11.63
CA GLY A 706 -25.47 35.09 -10.93
C GLY A 706 -26.60 35.88 -11.61
N ALA A 707 -27.41 36.64 -10.83
CA ALA A 707 -28.40 37.55 -11.32
C ALA A 707 -27.69 38.80 -11.87
N HIS A 708 -27.68 38.97 -13.19
CA HIS A 708 -27.26 40.22 -13.82
C HIS A 708 -28.48 41.13 -13.88
N GLU A 709 -28.62 42.02 -12.88
CA GLU A 709 -29.53 43.16 -13.07
C GLU A 709 -29.05 43.97 -14.26
N PRO A 710 -29.93 44.37 -15.19
CA PRO A 710 -29.55 45.26 -16.28
C PRO A 710 -28.99 46.55 -15.70
N GLY A 711 -27.67 46.71 -15.83
CA GLY A 711 -26.97 47.87 -15.32
C GLY A 711 -27.60 49.15 -15.82
N THR A 712 -27.95 50.09 -14.94
CA THR A 712 -28.29 51.40 -15.29
C THR A 712 -27.11 52.01 -16.07
N LEU A 713 -27.39 52.88 -17.09
CA LEU A 713 -26.37 53.53 -17.92
C LEU A 713 -25.22 54.12 -17.05
N LEU A 714 -25.51 54.49 -15.81
CA LEU A 714 -24.52 55.01 -14.85
C LEU A 714 -23.54 53.96 -14.32
N THR A 715 -24.00 52.73 -14.08
CA THR A 715 -23.15 51.63 -13.66
C THR A 715 -22.25 51.13 -14.80
N GLU A 716 -22.68 51.12 -16.02
CA GLU A 716 -21.85 50.86 -17.21
C GLU A 716 -20.79 51.91 -17.43
N LEU A 717 -21.10 53.20 -17.15
CA LEU A 717 -20.13 54.29 -17.29
C LEU A 717 -19.07 54.25 -16.20
N ILE A 718 -19.44 53.89 -14.97
CA ILE A 718 -18.52 53.70 -13.84
C ILE A 718 -17.63 52.47 -14.06
N ALA A 719 -18.19 51.37 -14.59
CA ALA A 719 -17.43 50.16 -14.92
C ALA A 719 -16.37 50.40 -16.01
N ARG A 720 -16.63 51.32 -16.97
CA ARG A 720 -15.66 51.72 -18.02
C ARG A 720 -14.56 52.64 -17.50
N LEU A 721 -14.78 53.35 -16.38
CA LEU A 721 -13.81 54.25 -15.76
C LEU A 721 -12.98 53.59 -14.65
N SER A 722 -13.34 52.42 -14.17
CA SER A 722 -12.56 51.61 -13.22
C SER A 722 -11.56 50.75 -13.97
N PRO A 723 -10.26 50.76 -13.62
CA PRO A 723 -9.31 49.83 -14.20
C PRO A 723 -9.81 48.41 -13.90
N ALA A 724 -10.20 47.71 -14.96
CA ALA A 724 -10.67 46.34 -14.90
C ALA A 724 -9.56 45.47 -14.29
N LYS A 725 -9.71 45.05 -13.05
CA LYS A 725 -9.03 43.85 -12.61
C LYS A 725 -9.51 42.72 -13.54
N PRO A 726 -8.62 41.94 -14.12
CA PRO A 726 -9.04 40.75 -14.82
C PRO A 726 -9.78 39.87 -13.81
N SER A 727 -11.08 39.84 -13.87
CA SER A 727 -11.92 38.89 -13.20
C SER A 727 -11.72 37.59 -13.97
N SER A 728 -10.74 36.78 -13.56
CA SER A 728 -10.74 35.37 -13.95
C SER A 728 -11.99 34.77 -13.29
N ALA A 729 -13.01 34.52 -14.09
CA ALA A 729 -14.12 33.74 -13.63
C ALA A 729 -13.58 32.43 -13.03
N PRO A 730 -14.00 32.04 -11.82
CA PRO A 730 -13.50 30.82 -11.22
C PRO A 730 -13.77 29.64 -12.17
N ALA A 731 -12.74 28.85 -12.42
CA ALA A 731 -12.86 27.68 -13.28
C ALA A 731 -13.79 26.64 -12.63
N TRP A 732 -14.71 26.11 -13.39
CA TRP A 732 -15.58 25.05 -12.92
C TRP A 732 -14.77 23.76 -12.71
N PRO A 733 -15.15 22.90 -11.73
CA PRO A 733 -14.52 21.59 -11.57
C PRO A 733 -14.85 20.67 -12.75
N GLN A 734 -13.96 19.74 -13.06
CA GLN A 734 -14.25 18.69 -14.01
C GLN A 734 -15.05 17.60 -13.31
N LEU A 735 -16.27 17.32 -13.81
CA LEU A 735 -17.15 16.27 -13.29
C LEU A 735 -18.15 15.82 -14.37
N GLU A 736 -18.67 14.62 -14.22
CA GLU A 736 -19.66 14.05 -15.14
C GLU A 736 -20.89 13.55 -14.36
N GLY A 737 -22.03 13.57 -14.98
CA GLY A 737 -23.22 13.06 -14.31
C GLY A 737 -24.50 13.15 -15.10
N THR A 738 -25.60 12.80 -14.42
CA THR A 738 -26.93 12.88 -14.98
C THR A 738 -27.78 13.93 -14.27
N VAL A 739 -28.63 14.60 -15.02
CA VAL A 739 -29.62 15.51 -14.49
C VAL A 739 -30.98 15.06 -14.94
N LYS A 740 -31.93 14.94 -14.03
CA LYS A 740 -33.33 14.61 -14.28
C LYS A 740 -34.22 15.66 -13.66
N ALA A 741 -35.27 15.99 -14.35
CA ALA A 741 -36.33 16.85 -13.84
C ALA A 741 -37.70 16.29 -14.26
N ASP A 742 -38.61 16.13 -13.29
CA ASP A 742 -39.98 15.71 -13.61
C ASP A 742 -40.63 16.75 -14.48
N THR A 743 -40.37 18.03 -14.22
CA THR A 743 -40.86 19.17 -14.99
C THR A 743 -39.72 20.19 -15.15
N LEU A 744 -39.25 20.41 -16.41
CA LEU A 744 -38.33 21.48 -16.75
C LEU A 744 -39.08 22.63 -17.42
N ILE A 745 -39.05 23.79 -16.79
CA ILE A 745 -39.73 24.99 -17.27
C ILE A 745 -38.74 25.84 -18.06
N LEU A 746 -39.00 26.02 -19.34
CA LEU A 746 -38.22 26.81 -20.31
C LEU A 746 -39.06 28.02 -20.78
N GLY A 747 -39.22 29.05 -19.95
CA GLY A 747 -40.10 30.16 -20.21
C GLY A 747 -41.55 29.69 -20.42
N PRO A 748 -42.17 29.90 -21.62
CA PRO A 748 -43.56 29.48 -21.87
C PRO A 748 -43.72 27.99 -22.17
N VAL A 749 -42.59 27.24 -22.22
CA VAL A 749 -42.59 25.83 -22.63
C VAL A 749 -42.22 24.95 -21.43
N THR A 750 -42.90 23.84 -21.32
CA THR A 750 -42.66 22.86 -20.26
C THR A 750 -42.26 21.53 -20.87
N LEU A 751 -41.11 21.01 -20.47
CA LEU A 751 -40.60 19.70 -20.79
C LEU A 751 -40.84 18.76 -19.60
N ARG A 752 -41.51 17.65 -19.82
CA ARG A 752 -41.76 16.64 -18.79
C ARG A 752 -40.78 15.50 -18.92
N ASP A 753 -40.49 14.84 -17.81
CA ASP A 753 -39.57 13.70 -17.73
C ASP A 753 -38.21 14.03 -18.41
N ALA A 754 -37.74 15.25 -18.19
CA ALA A 754 -36.49 15.73 -18.77
C ALA A 754 -35.30 14.97 -18.18
N SER A 755 -34.42 14.51 -19.04
CA SER A 755 -33.14 13.92 -18.61
C SER A 755 -32.01 14.30 -19.55
N ALA A 756 -30.81 14.49 -19.00
CA ALA A 756 -29.60 14.80 -19.76
C ALA A 756 -28.36 14.26 -19.03
N THR A 757 -27.32 13.94 -19.80
CA THR A 757 -25.97 13.72 -19.28
C THR A 757 -25.20 15.02 -19.40
N LEU A 758 -24.48 15.36 -18.33
CA LEU A 758 -23.62 16.55 -18.27
C LEU A 758 -22.15 16.14 -18.11
N HIS A 759 -21.32 16.76 -18.94
CA HIS A 759 -19.87 16.74 -18.75
C HIS A 759 -19.42 18.17 -18.48
N VAL A 760 -19.09 18.45 -17.22
CA VAL A 760 -18.67 19.80 -16.78
C VAL A 760 -17.17 19.93 -16.96
N VAL A 761 -16.75 21.02 -17.57
CA VAL A 761 -15.35 21.37 -17.83
C VAL A 761 -15.06 22.78 -17.29
N PRO A 762 -13.80 23.18 -17.10
CA PRO A 762 -13.48 24.47 -16.51
C PRO A 762 -14.09 25.68 -17.22
N THR A 763 -14.40 25.58 -18.52
CA THR A 763 -14.94 26.63 -19.36
C THR A 763 -16.44 26.54 -19.63
N GLY A 764 -17.13 25.51 -19.08
CA GLY A 764 -18.56 25.32 -19.32
C GLY A 764 -19.06 23.90 -19.06
N ALA A 765 -20.05 23.49 -19.83
CA ALA A 765 -20.63 22.15 -19.74
C ALA A 765 -21.07 21.65 -21.13
N GLU A 766 -20.90 20.38 -21.38
CA GLU A 766 -21.43 19.64 -22.51
C GLU A 766 -22.68 18.87 -22.05
N ILE A 767 -23.75 19.01 -22.81
CA ILE A 767 -25.05 18.37 -22.55
C ILE A 767 -25.25 17.29 -23.59
N GLY A 768 -25.24 16.04 -23.13
CA GLY A 768 -25.50 14.87 -23.98
C GLY A 768 -26.83 14.22 -23.68
N GLY A 769 -27.40 13.51 -24.64
CA GLY A 769 -28.57 12.67 -24.42
C GLY A 769 -29.78 13.40 -23.80
N LEU A 770 -29.96 14.68 -24.11
CA LEU A 770 -31.13 15.46 -23.67
C LEU A 770 -32.38 14.83 -24.21
N THR A 771 -33.31 14.45 -23.36
CA THR A 771 -34.58 13.84 -23.71
C THR A 771 -35.70 14.41 -22.85
N GLY A 772 -36.92 14.35 -23.34
CA GLY A 772 -38.13 14.72 -22.60
C GLY A 772 -39.39 14.84 -23.47
N ASP A 773 -40.53 14.97 -22.82
CA ASP A 773 -41.83 15.12 -23.47
C ASP A 773 -42.23 16.58 -23.52
N LEU A 774 -42.55 17.06 -24.73
CA LEU A 774 -42.83 18.45 -25.03
C LEU A 774 -44.00 18.58 -25.98
N LEU A 775 -44.94 19.45 -25.64
CA LEU A 775 -46.08 19.79 -26.52
C LEU A 775 -46.82 18.56 -27.11
N GLY A 776 -46.89 17.46 -26.35
CA GLY A 776 -47.56 16.21 -26.74
C GLY A 776 -46.73 15.30 -27.66
N GLY A 777 -45.47 15.60 -27.89
CA GLY A 777 -44.47 14.79 -28.56
C GLY A 777 -43.23 14.62 -27.73
N SER A 778 -42.15 14.09 -28.29
CA SER A 778 -40.85 13.88 -27.62
C SER A 778 -39.76 14.77 -28.21
N MET A 779 -38.78 15.09 -27.38
CA MET A 779 -37.57 15.84 -27.74
C MET A 779 -36.33 15.00 -27.44
N HIS A 780 -35.39 15.04 -28.37
CA HIS A 780 -34.04 14.49 -28.19
C HIS A 780 -33.04 15.56 -28.62
N GLY A 781 -31.88 15.62 -27.95
CA GLY A 781 -30.91 16.61 -28.33
C GLY A 781 -29.59 16.52 -27.58
N SER A 782 -28.72 17.46 -27.91
CA SER A 782 -27.47 17.73 -27.26
C SER A 782 -27.17 19.22 -27.25
N GLY A 783 -26.23 19.65 -26.44
CA GLY A 783 -25.87 21.06 -26.40
C GLY A 783 -24.56 21.33 -25.71
N THR A 784 -24.13 22.57 -25.73
CA THR A 784 -22.98 23.08 -25.00
C THR A 784 -23.30 24.39 -24.33
N LEU A 785 -22.79 24.59 -23.16
CA LEU A 785 -22.77 25.87 -22.45
C LEU A 785 -21.33 26.29 -22.30
N LEU A 786 -20.96 27.45 -22.83
CA LEU A 786 -19.65 28.06 -22.59
C LEU A 786 -19.87 29.26 -21.66
N THR A 787 -19.07 29.29 -20.58
CA THR A 787 -19.07 30.37 -19.60
C THR A 787 -18.14 31.48 -20.08
N GLY A 788 -18.44 32.72 -19.71
CA GLY A 788 -17.63 33.89 -20.07
C GLY A 788 -18.35 35.16 -19.63
N ASP A 789 -17.94 36.32 -20.15
CA ASP A 789 -18.63 37.60 -19.88
C ASP A 789 -20.09 37.55 -20.26
N LYS A 790 -20.43 36.80 -21.31
CA LYS A 790 -21.77 36.39 -21.69
C LYS A 790 -21.76 34.89 -21.97
N PRO A 791 -22.63 34.09 -21.32
CA PRO A 791 -22.74 32.68 -21.62
C PRO A 791 -23.24 32.46 -23.06
N VAL A 792 -22.69 31.40 -23.70
CA VAL A 792 -23.11 30.97 -25.03
C VAL A 792 -23.67 29.58 -24.93
N TYR A 793 -24.91 29.41 -25.42
CA TYR A 793 -25.61 28.14 -25.45
C TYR A 793 -25.72 27.68 -26.90
N THR A 794 -25.28 26.45 -27.16
CA THR A 794 -25.50 25.81 -28.47
C THR A 794 -26.39 24.60 -28.22
N LEU A 795 -27.53 24.51 -28.92
CA LEU A 795 -28.48 23.42 -28.80
C LEU A 795 -28.71 22.82 -30.18
N GLU A 796 -28.65 21.51 -30.27
CA GLU A 796 -29.02 20.72 -31.44
C GLU A 796 -30.09 19.76 -30.99
N THR A 797 -31.32 19.94 -31.51
CA THR A 797 -32.50 19.26 -31.01
C THR A 797 -33.32 18.67 -32.14
N GLN A 798 -33.95 17.54 -31.84
CA GLN A 798 -34.90 16.86 -32.72
C GLN A 798 -36.22 16.67 -31.95
N PHE A 799 -37.32 17.07 -32.56
CA PHE A 799 -38.65 16.96 -32.01
C PHE A 799 -39.48 16.00 -32.86
N GLU A 800 -40.11 15.05 -32.21
CA GLU A 800 -40.95 14.06 -32.87
C GLU A 800 -42.38 14.13 -32.38
N LYS A 801 -43.32 14.01 -33.34
CA LYS A 801 -44.78 13.90 -33.09
C LYS A 801 -45.37 15.03 -32.24
N LEU A 802 -44.84 16.25 -32.37
CA LEU A 802 -45.40 17.42 -31.71
C LEU A 802 -46.86 17.60 -32.05
N ASN A 803 -47.65 18.05 -31.05
CA ASN A 803 -49.03 18.43 -31.27
C ASN A 803 -49.11 19.81 -31.93
N PRO A 804 -49.54 19.91 -33.20
CA PRO A 804 -49.54 21.18 -33.90
C PRO A 804 -50.44 22.22 -33.22
N THR A 805 -51.52 21.83 -32.55
CA THR A 805 -52.42 22.76 -31.85
C THR A 805 -51.68 23.43 -30.68
N ALA A 806 -50.88 22.67 -29.93
CA ALA A 806 -50.10 23.22 -28.83
C ALA A 806 -48.96 24.12 -29.33
N VAL A 807 -48.29 23.74 -30.41
CA VAL A 807 -47.29 24.60 -31.08
C VAL A 807 -47.88 25.88 -31.62
N GLY A 808 -49.05 25.80 -32.28
CA GLY A 808 -49.79 26.96 -32.78
C GLY A 808 -50.20 27.93 -31.69
N GLN A 809 -50.68 27.43 -30.56
CA GLN A 809 -51.04 28.26 -29.41
C GLN A 809 -49.83 29.03 -28.86
N LEU A 810 -48.65 28.38 -28.79
CA LEU A 810 -47.41 29.00 -28.33
C LEU A 810 -46.99 30.21 -29.19
N ILE A 811 -47.18 30.14 -30.49
CA ILE A 811 -46.85 31.21 -31.44
C ILE A 811 -48.03 32.08 -31.80
N GLY A 812 -49.20 31.97 -31.17
CA GLY A 812 -50.39 32.75 -31.37
C GLY A 812 -51.10 32.41 -32.69
N LEU A 813 -50.87 31.25 -33.27
CA LEU A 813 -51.47 30.77 -34.49
C LEU A 813 -52.47 29.63 -34.25
N ARG A 814 -53.52 29.55 -35.07
CA ARG A 814 -54.50 28.45 -35.03
C ARG A 814 -54.08 27.35 -35.99
N TRP A 815 -53.32 26.41 -35.41
CA TRP A 815 -52.82 25.17 -36.04
C TRP A 815 -53.69 24.01 -35.56
N SER A 816 -53.89 23.02 -36.37
CA SER A 816 -54.62 21.83 -35.95
C SER A 816 -54.37 20.64 -36.87
N GLY A 817 -54.45 19.45 -36.28
CA GLY A 817 -54.37 18.17 -36.96
C GLY A 817 -53.00 17.78 -37.44
N GLY A 818 -52.87 16.50 -37.70
CA GLY A 818 -51.60 15.89 -38.18
C GLY A 818 -50.50 15.69 -37.15
N VAL A 819 -49.30 15.48 -37.65
CA VAL A 819 -48.07 15.24 -36.88
C VAL A 819 -47.00 16.21 -37.36
N LEU A 820 -46.41 16.93 -36.41
CA LEU A 820 -45.31 17.88 -36.66
C LEU A 820 -44.01 17.31 -36.10
N ASN A 821 -43.01 17.23 -36.96
CA ASN A 821 -41.62 16.95 -36.55
C ASN A 821 -40.76 18.18 -36.85
N ALA A 822 -39.70 18.37 -36.06
CA ALA A 822 -38.74 19.44 -36.30
C ALA A 822 -37.37 19.01 -35.86
N ASP A 823 -36.34 19.46 -36.54
CA ASP A 823 -34.96 19.31 -36.11
C ASP A 823 -34.22 20.62 -36.39
N GLY A 824 -33.22 20.91 -35.54
CA GLY A 824 -32.50 22.17 -35.72
C GLY A 824 -31.35 22.36 -34.76
N LYS A 825 -30.55 23.37 -35.14
CA LYS A 825 -29.42 23.84 -34.34
C LYS A 825 -29.60 25.33 -34.08
N ILE A 826 -29.50 25.69 -32.78
CA ILE A 826 -29.67 27.06 -32.30
C ILE A 826 -28.50 27.45 -31.40
N GLU A 827 -27.99 28.65 -31.60
CA GLU A 827 -27.00 29.31 -30.75
C GLU A 827 -27.65 30.54 -30.12
N LEU A 828 -27.52 30.66 -28.81
CA LEU A 828 -28.06 31.74 -27.97
C LEU A 828 -26.95 32.33 -27.11
N SER A 829 -27.03 33.62 -26.76
CA SER A 829 -26.04 34.23 -25.87
C SER A 829 -26.72 35.28 -24.99
N GLY A 830 -26.36 35.28 -23.69
CA GLY A 830 -26.86 36.23 -22.73
C GLY A 830 -27.48 35.63 -21.50
N PHE A 831 -27.93 36.49 -20.57
CA PHE A 831 -28.48 36.09 -19.28
C PHE A 831 -30.01 36.22 -19.21
N ALA A 832 -30.58 37.23 -19.86
CA ALA A 832 -32.01 37.51 -19.85
C ALA A 832 -32.71 36.98 -21.10
N ASP A 833 -34.00 36.63 -21.00
CA ASP A 833 -34.81 36.16 -22.13
C ASP A 833 -34.73 37.10 -23.35
N LYS A 834 -34.69 38.40 -23.13
CA LYS A 834 -34.54 39.41 -24.20
C LYS A 834 -33.19 39.31 -24.91
N ASP A 835 -32.11 39.04 -24.18
CA ASP A 835 -30.76 38.89 -24.73
C ASP A 835 -30.67 37.60 -25.52
N LEU A 836 -31.21 36.49 -24.98
CA LEU A 836 -31.27 35.18 -25.62
C LEU A 836 -32.08 35.26 -26.93
N ALA A 837 -33.26 35.91 -26.90
CA ALA A 837 -34.07 36.11 -28.09
C ALA A 837 -33.40 37.00 -29.16
N ALA A 838 -32.74 38.08 -28.74
CA ALA A 838 -32.02 38.98 -29.64
C ALA A 838 -30.77 38.36 -30.27
N SER A 839 -30.07 37.52 -29.54
CA SER A 839 -28.82 36.85 -29.97
C SER A 839 -29.05 35.57 -30.75
N ALA A 840 -30.27 35.02 -30.71
CA ALA A 840 -30.62 33.75 -31.31
C ALA A 840 -30.24 33.67 -32.79
N LYS A 841 -29.47 32.64 -33.13
CA LYS A 841 -29.06 32.28 -34.49
C LYS A 841 -29.25 30.80 -34.70
N GLY A 842 -29.69 30.38 -35.87
CA GLY A 842 -29.82 28.97 -36.14
C GLY A 842 -30.67 28.63 -37.35
N THR A 843 -30.82 27.34 -37.54
CA THR A 843 -31.67 26.76 -38.59
C THR A 843 -32.54 25.66 -37.98
N VAL A 844 -33.80 25.64 -38.39
CA VAL A 844 -34.74 24.61 -37.95
C VAL A 844 -35.43 24.08 -39.19
N HIS A 845 -35.41 22.76 -39.39
CA HIS A 845 -36.16 22.07 -40.39
C HIS A 845 -37.50 21.62 -39.81
N LEU A 846 -38.61 21.85 -40.52
CA LEU A 846 -39.96 21.52 -40.11
C LEU A 846 -40.60 20.57 -41.12
N GLU A 847 -41.20 19.51 -40.64
CA GLU A 847 -42.02 18.59 -41.44
C GLU A 847 -43.36 18.38 -40.75
N TRP A 848 -44.42 18.83 -41.37
CA TRP A 848 -45.79 18.66 -40.86
C TRP A 848 -46.67 17.93 -41.88
N ARG A 849 -47.26 16.83 -41.47
CA ARG A 849 -48.13 15.98 -42.29
C ARG A 849 -49.55 16.04 -41.82
N HIS A 850 -50.54 16.16 -42.81
CA HIS A 850 -51.99 16.18 -42.61
C HIS A 850 -52.45 17.31 -41.69
N GLY A 851 -51.94 18.51 -41.85
CA GLY A 851 -52.24 19.65 -41.01
C GLY A 851 -53.29 20.62 -41.56
N ALA A 852 -53.67 21.57 -40.72
CA ALA A 852 -54.55 22.68 -41.08
C ALA A 852 -54.12 23.97 -40.36
N VAL A 853 -54.06 25.06 -41.07
CA VAL A 853 -53.74 26.41 -40.60
C VAL A 853 -54.84 27.42 -40.88
N SER A 854 -55.06 28.41 -39.99
CA SER A 854 -56.01 29.49 -40.21
C SER A 854 -55.44 30.54 -41.19
N GLY A 855 -56.24 30.95 -42.15
CA GLY A 855 -55.82 31.85 -43.23
C GLY A 855 -55.93 33.33 -42.91
N GLU A 856 -55.71 33.81 -41.68
CA GLU A 856 -55.53 35.25 -41.40
C GLU A 856 -55.00 35.41 -39.96
N GLY A 857 -53.83 35.91 -39.84
CA GLY A 857 -53.21 36.43 -38.62
C GLY A 857 -52.77 37.86 -38.81
N GLY A 858 -53.67 38.72 -38.89
CA GLY A 858 -53.41 40.16 -38.97
C GLY A 858 -54.27 40.93 -38.00
N GLY A 859 -54.40 40.56 -36.79
CA GLY A 859 -55.15 41.26 -35.77
C GLY A 859 -54.27 42.24 -35.01
N LYS A 860 -54.25 43.51 -35.29
CA LYS A 860 -53.87 44.60 -34.43
C LYS A 860 -54.75 44.52 -33.16
N SER A 861 -54.28 44.01 -32.07
CA SER A 861 -54.86 44.28 -30.77
C SER A 861 -54.26 45.58 -30.22
N GLY A 862 -54.78 46.71 -30.78
CA GLY A 862 -54.69 48.00 -30.17
C GLY A 862 -55.80 48.14 -29.13
N ALA A 863 -55.39 48.10 -27.86
CA ALA A 863 -56.27 48.50 -26.75
C ALA A 863 -56.43 50.00 -26.84
N SER A 864 -57.49 50.45 -27.51
CA SER A 864 -58.01 51.82 -27.38
C SER A 864 -59.03 51.79 -26.23
N ALA A 865 -58.76 52.57 -25.19
CA ALA A 865 -59.77 52.97 -24.22
C ALA A 865 -60.90 53.71 -24.89
N ALA A 866 -62.06 53.08 -24.90
CA ALA A 866 -63.27 53.75 -25.31
C ALA A 866 -64.32 53.55 -24.19
N THR A 867 -64.86 54.70 -23.77
CA THR A 867 -66.02 54.99 -22.97
C THR A 867 -67.25 54.14 -23.31
N PRO A 868 -68.22 53.94 -22.38
CA PRO A 868 -69.35 53.05 -22.55
C PRO A 868 -70.51 53.81 -23.16
N GLU A 869 -70.99 53.45 -24.35
CA GLU A 869 -72.38 53.77 -24.82
C GLU A 869 -72.95 52.59 -25.63
N THR A 870 -73.96 51.98 -25.03
CA THR A 870 -75.19 51.41 -25.53
C THR A 870 -75.22 50.54 -26.84
N GLU A 871 -75.62 49.26 -26.53
CA GLU A 871 -76.45 48.36 -27.42
C GLU A 871 -76.27 48.29 -28.87
N ALA A 872 -75.60 47.29 -29.37
CA ALA A 872 -76.07 46.45 -30.53
C ALA A 872 -75.13 45.17 -30.48
N VAL A 873 -75.70 44.00 -30.32
CA VAL A 873 -75.04 42.72 -30.47
C VAL A 873 -74.51 42.56 -31.86
N PRO A 874 -73.22 42.63 -32.14
CA PRO A 874 -72.66 42.32 -33.46
C PRO A 874 -72.74 40.80 -33.70
N PRO A 875 -73.03 40.34 -34.93
CA PRO A 875 -73.00 38.92 -35.24
C PRO A 875 -71.62 38.35 -34.96
N ALA A 876 -71.66 37.18 -34.32
CA ALA A 876 -70.41 36.46 -33.97
C ALA A 876 -69.48 36.39 -35.17
N PRO A 877 -68.19 36.74 -35.04
CA PRO A 877 -67.25 36.68 -36.16
C PRO A 877 -67.19 35.25 -36.70
N ILE A 878 -67.45 35.10 -38.02
CA ILE A 878 -67.28 33.80 -38.69
C ILE A 878 -65.87 33.34 -38.49
N PRO A 879 -65.63 32.12 -37.87
CA PRO A 879 -64.30 31.67 -37.69
C PRO A 879 -63.58 31.58 -39.05
N PRO A 880 -62.32 32.03 -39.13
CA PRO A 880 -61.54 31.97 -40.38
C PRO A 880 -61.44 30.53 -40.86
N ALA A 881 -61.65 30.30 -42.16
CA ALA A 881 -61.60 28.97 -42.74
C ALA A 881 -60.21 28.33 -42.59
N LEU A 882 -60.21 27.16 -42.08
CA LEU A 882 -58.97 26.36 -41.96
C LEU A 882 -58.54 25.84 -43.33
N VAL A 883 -57.30 26.16 -43.73
CA VAL A 883 -56.70 25.63 -44.98
C VAL A 883 -55.99 24.32 -44.63
N ARG A 884 -56.51 23.19 -45.17
CA ARG A 884 -55.93 21.87 -44.97
C ARG A 884 -54.83 21.56 -45.98
N PHE A 885 -53.81 20.89 -45.65
CA PHE A 885 -52.75 20.40 -46.52
C PHE A 885 -52.31 18.98 -46.12
N ASP A 886 -51.65 18.25 -47.06
CA ASP A 886 -51.18 16.88 -46.86
C ASP A 886 -49.81 16.88 -46.30
N HIS A 887 -48.91 17.75 -46.75
CA HIS A 887 -47.55 17.83 -46.34
C HIS A 887 -46.97 19.24 -46.41
N TRP A 888 -46.31 19.69 -45.37
CA TRP A 888 -45.61 20.97 -45.32
C TRP A 888 -44.18 20.75 -44.84
N THR A 889 -43.23 21.17 -45.66
CA THR A 889 -41.77 21.20 -45.26
C THR A 889 -41.32 22.65 -45.36
N ALA A 890 -40.54 23.05 -44.37
CA ALA A 890 -39.97 24.38 -44.36
C ALA A 890 -38.62 24.40 -43.59
N ASP A 891 -37.67 25.14 -44.11
CA ASP A 891 -36.45 25.51 -43.42
C ASP A 891 -36.63 26.90 -42.82
N ALA A 892 -36.56 27.00 -41.51
CA ALA A 892 -36.63 28.24 -40.77
C ALA A 892 -35.20 28.72 -40.44
N GLU A 893 -34.84 29.93 -40.78
CA GLU A 893 -33.62 30.62 -40.36
C GLU A 893 -33.96 31.59 -39.24
N ILE A 894 -33.21 31.41 -38.13
CA ILE A 894 -33.31 32.29 -36.97
C ILE A 894 -32.13 33.25 -37.01
N ALA A 895 -32.37 34.53 -37.02
CA ALA A 895 -31.31 35.54 -36.96
C ALA A 895 -31.90 36.90 -36.51
N ASN A 896 -31.15 37.64 -35.69
CA ASN A 896 -31.48 38.99 -35.23
C ASN A 896 -32.89 39.12 -34.64
N GLY A 897 -33.29 38.20 -33.79
CA GLY A 897 -34.62 38.18 -33.15
C GLY A 897 -35.78 37.90 -34.10
N LYS A 898 -35.51 37.31 -35.27
CA LYS A 898 -36.53 37.02 -36.29
C LYS A 898 -36.36 35.60 -36.84
N ILE A 899 -37.48 34.91 -37.03
CA ILE A 899 -37.55 33.63 -37.73
C ILE A 899 -38.10 33.90 -39.13
N THR A 900 -37.37 33.46 -40.15
CA THR A 900 -37.81 33.54 -41.56
C THR A 900 -37.84 32.14 -42.17
N LEU A 901 -38.95 31.78 -42.79
CA LEU A 901 -39.07 30.53 -43.53
C LEU A 901 -38.38 30.65 -44.88
N LYS A 902 -37.40 29.80 -45.15
CA LYS A 902 -36.75 29.56 -46.43
C LYS A 902 -37.14 28.18 -46.94
N GLN A 903 -37.03 27.90 -48.23
CA GLN A 903 -37.34 26.62 -48.89
C GLN A 903 -38.65 25.98 -48.37
N ASN A 904 -39.73 26.76 -48.40
CA ASN A 904 -40.98 26.43 -47.78
C ASN A 904 -41.93 25.91 -48.84
N GLN A 905 -42.44 24.67 -48.69
CA GLN A 905 -43.31 24.01 -49.60
C GLN A 905 -44.52 23.39 -48.88
N VAL A 906 -45.70 23.82 -49.25
CA VAL A 906 -46.99 23.22 -48.85
C VAL A 906 -47.57 22.41 -50.02
N GLN A 907 -47.85 21.13 -49.75
CA GLN A 907 -48.49 20.22 -50.74
C GLN A 907 -49.94 19.96 -50.38
N GLN A 908 -50.76 20.09 -51.35
CA GLN A 908 -52.23 19.76 -51.30
C GLN A 908 -52.59 18.93 -52.53
N GLY A 909 -52.79 17.65 -52.34
CA GLY A 909 -52.90 16.69 -53.43
C GLY A 909 -51.63 16.68 -54.30
N SER A 910 -51.80 16.94 -55.62
CA SER A 910 -50.68 17.04 -56.58
C SER A 910 -50.05 18.44 -56.68
N ARG A 911 -50.57 19.44 -55.97
CA ARG A 911 -50.13 20.86 -56.07
C ARG A 911 -49.15 21.19 -54.94
N LYS A 912 -48.03 21.77 -55.29
CA LYS A 912 -47.00 22.30 -54.32
C LYS A 912 -46.99 23.84 -54.47
N ARG A 913 -46.94 24.54 -53.34
CA ARG A 913 -46.91 26.02 -53.26
C ARG A 913 -46.00 26.50 -52.19
N ALA A 914 -45.28 27.62 -52.32
CA ALA A 914 -44.53 28.30 -51.28
C ALA A 914 -45.48 29.11 -50.39
N VAL A 915 -45.17 29.24 -49.12
CA VAL A 915 -45.84 30.08 -48.12
C VAL A 915 -44.84 31.07 -47.57
N GLU A 916 -45.18 32.33 -47.49
CA GLU A 916 -44.31 33.31 -46.81
C GLU A 916 -44.77 33.48 -45.39
N ALA A 917 -43.79 33.25 -44.42
CA ALA A 917 -44.04 33.48 -43.02
C ALA A 917 -42.78 34.05 -42.35
N ALA A 918 -43.00 34.94 -41.42
CA ALA A 918 -41.95 35.49 -40.57
C ALA A 918 -42.48 35.72 -39.14
N VAL A 919 -41.74 35.36 -38.18
CA VAL A 919 -41.99 35.62 -36.74
C VAL A 919 -40.92 36.53 -36.21
N THR A 920 -41.29 37.66 -35.59
CA THR A 920 -40.38 38.57 -34.94
C THR A 920 -40.56 38.39 -33.44
N PHE A 921 -39.48 38.11 -32.72
CA PHE A 921 -39.51 37.98 -31.26
C PHE A 921 -39.79 39.35 -30.62
N GLY A 922 -40.71 39.42 -29.71
CA GLY A 922 -41.10 40.59 -28.94
C GLY A 922 -42.18 40.18 -27.93
N ASP A 923 -42.52 41.03 -27.00
CA ASP A 923 -43.61 40.77 -26.05
C ASP A 923 -44.79 41.72 -26.37
N PRO A 924 -45.83 41.23 -27.02
CA PRO A 924 -46.09 39.93 -27.63
C PRO A 924 -45.35 39.72 -28.95
N PRO A 925 -45.04 38.47 -29.38
CA PRO A 925 -44.37 38.18 -30.65
C PRO A 925 -45.23 38.60 -31.84
N VAL A 926 -44.64 39.23 -32.84
CA VAL A 926 -45.31 39.63 -34.04
C VAL A 926 -45.19 38.58 -35.13
N VAL A 927 -46.30 37.91 -35.43
CA VAL A 927 -46.33 36.86 -36.44
C VAL A 927 -46.92 37.42 -37.76
N ARG A 928 -46.15 37.29 -38.82
CA ARG A 928 -46.65 37.56 -40.17
C ARG A 928 -46.70 36.24 -40.93
N PHE A 929 -47.94 35.82 -41.24
CA PHE A 929 -48.25 34.63 -42.03
C PHE A 929 -49.10 34.92 -43.19
N THR A 930 -48.60 34.71 -44.40
CA THR A 930 -49.38 35.00 -45.63
C THR A 930 -49.56 33.73 -46.41
N VAL A 931 -50.79 33.22 -46.39
CA VAL A 931 -51.15 32.05 -47.22
C VAL A 931 -51.59 32.65 -48.58
N PRO A 932 -51.06 32.19 -49.74
CA PRO A 932 -51.50 32.66 -51.05
C PRO A 932 -53.03 32.45 -51.25
N SER A 933 -53.74 33.48 -51.46
CA SER A 933 -55.20 33.53 -51.52
C SER A 933 -55.91 32.65 -52.61
N GLN A 934 -55.16 31.89 -53.37
CA GLN A 934 -55.69 30.95 -54.39
C GLN A 934 -55.82 29.50 -53.96
N ILE A 935 -55.67 29.19 -52.64
CA ILE A 935 -56.04 27.87 -52.10
C ILE A 935 -57.52 27.76 -51.82
N VAL A 936 -58.28 28.87 -51.85
CA VAL A 936 -59.71 28.85 -51.76
C VAL A 936 -60.27 28.29 -53.06
N ALA A 937 -60.78 27.06 -52.99
CA ALA A 937 -61.42 26.42 -54.13
C ALA A 937 -62.63 27.31 -54.64
N LYS A 938 -62.56 27.76 -55.85
CA LYS A 938 -63.74 28.28 -56.56
C LYS A 938 -64.81 27.18 -56.50
N LYS A 939 -65.80 27.31 -55.60
CA LYS A 939 -67.02 26.53 -55.70
C LYS A 939 -67.63 26.79 -57.04
N ARG A 940 -67.68 25.79 -57.92
CA ARG A 940 -68.66 25.70 -58.94
C ARG A 940 -69.93 25.12 -58.35
#